data_7a07ef3c8aa7e2a8062eb278d0c63571
#
_entry.id   7a07ef3c8aa7e2a8062eb278d0c63571
#
_cell.length_a   1.000
_cell.length_b   1.000
_cell.length_c   1.000
_cell.angle_alpha   90.00
_cell.angle_beta   90.00
_cell.angle_gamma   90.00
#
_symmetry.space_group_name_H-M   'P 1'
#
loop_
_entity.id
_entity.type
_entity.pdbx_description
1 polymer ?
#
loop_
_entity_poly.entity_id
_entity_poly.type
_entity_poly.pdbx_seq_one_letter_code
_entity_poly.pdbx_strand_id
1 'polypeptide(L)'
;MLEDFLKNNAPAPWFNLIADEKDDEVKINMWNRQYTVGKNCLLSSIISGGEEMLDGPMTIHAIENGNEVVFGDAHTFIMNESGREVVVCSAARSNRFVVNTALKIEYDGLCKVDLKIMPVGLTVMEVFGLDKHNARQFDLDALWVEVPIKESIAQDYHYWPSMWPSLQAKFDKEEDKIPYSTVCMSRKLKTSLSLDFKPGVYFGNGDKGLGYFAESAENWQFAEKEALRIEKKADGKVVFKINLLNSQPNKWAYPPAPHNPVYSFMAISFSFGFQATPVKKMPDNPYKEKAVHIDCFKKILIEYYDFLLNESDYEGFACNLDKIASEGVTMLYIHEKWNKIQNYWEIAVSDRARIKDIIKQCHLRGIKVIPYFGYELSSLNPNYTQWEKEHDSLQVKEGPTENMHGWYRQPNQRDYVVCYGSSFADKMLEGLEKMFDEYAFDGVYLDSTVYPNFCLEHSCGYVDANGVKRTTHPVLGVRRFMEGLYNLLHPRGKIISAHISNYIAPSAMSFCDYVWDGEAIQIYLKDNGVDVIPQEYMKAEYVPRAIGVPYEYLVYTFPNWSYEEGLSLCLIYGMLPKPNDIGLPLEITHKLWDIYDAFPIANSTFIPYWKNDRITYESEDIKCSLYEYKDSHDVKKWLVIIANPTSKTASATMTMSTTMRVNDERERKIVSSACDSFDVTLAPCQTLIYLADEIVK
;
A
#
# COMPACT_ATOMS: atom_id res chain seq x y z
N MET A 1 12.70 -13.43 27.67
CA MET A 1 13.55 -12.21 27.63
C MET A 1 13.56 -11.56 26.24
N LEU A 2 14.00 -12.24 25.16
CA LEU A 2 13.93 -11.66 23.80
C LEU A 2 12.49 -11.50 23.31
N GLU A 3 11.65 -12.53 23.50
CA GLU A 3 10.21 -12.44 23.17
C GLU A 3 9.49 -11.35 23.96
N ASP A 4 9.79 -11.17 25.24
CA ASP A 4 9.18 -10.10 26.05
C ASP A 4 9.67 -8.73 25.63
N PHE A 5 10.94 -8.62 25.20
CA PHE A 5 11.50 -7.39 24.66
C PHE A 5 10.79 -7.02 23.34
N LEU A 6 10.65 -7.98 22.42
CA LEU A 6 9.97 -7.77 21.14
C LEU A 6 8.46 -7.47 21.30
N LYS A 7 7.82 -7.99 22.35
CA LYS A 7 6.41 -7.70 22.64
C LYS A 7 6.19 -6.28 23.15
N ASN A 8 7.15 -5.66 23.80
CA ASN A 8 6.98 -4.38 24.49
C ASN A 8 7.69 -3.21 23.79
N ASN A 9 8.57 -3.46 22.83
CA ASN A 9 9.34 -2.41 22.16
C ASN A 9 9.06 -2.39 20.65
N ALA A 10 9.00 -1.18 20.08
CA ALA A 10 8.90 -1.00 18.65
C ALA A 10 10.15 -1.58 17.95
N PRO A 11 9.99 -2.28 16.81
CA PRO A 11 11.14 -2.73 16.04
C PRO A 11 11.82 -1.54 15.33
N ALA A 12 13.11 -1.64 15.04
CA ALA A 12 13.77 -0.68 14.16
C ALA A 12 13.11 -0.71 12.76
N PRO A 13 12.98 0.42 12.05
CA PRO A 13 13.57 1.74 12.34
C PRO A 13 12.68 2.65 13.22
N TRP A 14 11.59 2.16 13.76
CA TRP A 14 10.71 2.97 14.62
C TRP A 14 11.26 3.09 16.04
N PHE A 15 10.71 4.04 16.79
CA PHE A 15 10.97 4.21 18.22
C PHE A 15 9.77 3.74 19.03
N ASN A 16 9.98 3.52 20.32
CA ASN A 16 8.90 3.30 21.24
C ASN A 16 7.95 4.51 21.25
N LEU A 17 6.66 4.23 21.30
CA LEU A 17 5.65 5.23 21.58
C LEU A 17 5.91 5.91 22.92
N ILE A 18 5.56 7.17 23.01
CA ILE A 18 5.50 7.94 24.28
C ILE A 18 4.15 8.65 24.29
N ALA A 19 3.31 8.31 25.26
CA ALA A 19 2.02 8.94 25.47
C ALA A 19 2.07 9.85 26.70
N ASP A 20 1.41 11.00 26.62
CA ASP A 20 1.27 11.98 27.69
C ASP A 20 -0.21 12.36 27.84
N GLU A 21 -0.77 12.10 29.03
CA GLU A 21 -2.16 12.36 29.36
C GLU A 21 -2.27 13.60 30.21
N LYS A 22 -3.03 14.58 29.75
CA LYS A 22 -3.25 15.82 30.46
C LYS A 22 -4.59 16.47 30.08
N ASP A 23 -5.37 16.89 31.06
CA ASP A 23 -6.59 17.71 30.89
C ASP A 23 -7.62 17.07 29.91
N ASP A 24 -7.87 15.76 29.99
CA ASP A 24 -8.72 14.97 29.09
C ASP A 24 -8.21 14.97 27.63
N GLU A 25 -6.91 15.14 27.44
CA GLU A 25 -6.23 15.04 26.16
C GLU A 25 -5.04 14.09 26.26
N VAL A 26 -4.82 13.25 25.25
CA VAL A 26 -3.68 12.34 25.17
C VAL A 26 -2.87 12.65 23.93
N LYS A 27 -1.58 12.99 24.13
CA LYS A 27 -0.60 13.21 23.06
C LYS A 27 0.29 12.00 22.91
N ILE A 28 0.36 11.45 21.70
CA ILE A 28 1.14 10.26 21.38
C ILE A 28 2.23 10.63 20.39
N ASN A 29 3.48 10.52 20.85
CA ASN A 29 4.69 10.78 20.04
C ASN A 29 5.23 9.46 19.51
N MET A 30 5.55 9.43 18.23
CA MET A 30 6.16 8.30 17.53
C MET A 30 7.09 8.81 16.43
N TRP A 31 7.80 7.92 15.75
CA TRP A 31 8.72 8.34 14.71
C TRP A 31 8.06 9.31 13.72
N ASN A 32 8.60 10.51 13.61
CA ASN A 32 8.19 11.58 12.66
C ASN A 32 6.70 11.98 12.72
N ARG A 33 5.98 11.61 13.79
CA ARG A 33 4.53 11.87 13.96
C ARG A 33 4.15 12.16 15.39
N GLN A 34 3.08 12.94 15.53
CA GLN A 34 2.38 13.14 16.79
C GLN A 34 0.88 13.08 16.53
N TYR A 35 0.18 12.25 17.28
CA TYR A 35 -1.27 12.21 17.30
C TYR A 35 -1.78 12.76 18.61
N THR A 36 -2.92 13.47 18.56
CA THR A 36 -3.61 13.94 19.75
C THR A 36 -5.03 13.41 19.73
N VAL A 37 -5.44 12.73 20.81
CA VAL A 37 -6.82 12.35 21.08
C VAL A 37 -7.38 13.37 22.07
N GLY A 38 -8.40 14.10 21.66
CA GLY A 38 -8.95 15.19 22.46
C GLY A 38 -10.35 14.91 22.98
N LYS A 39 -11.01 15.96 23.44
CA LYS A 39 -12.36 15.94 24.01
C LYS A 39 -13.49 15.64 23.03
N ASN A 40 -13.16 15.30 21.80
CA ASN A 40 -14.06 14.93 20.72
C ASN A 40 -14.20 13.41 20.52
N CYS A 41 -13.64 12.59 21.40
CA CYS A 41 -13.56 11.11 21.33
C CYS A 41 -12.72 10.55 20.16
N LEU A 42 -12.12 11.38 19.34
CA LEU A 42 -11.35 11.01 18.15
C LEU A 42 -10.03 11.80 18.10
N LEU A 43 -9.30 11.67 17.00
CA LEU A 43 -8.09 12.44 16.78
C LEU A 43 -8.44 13.92 16.57
N SER A 44 -7.89 14.79 17.41
CA SER A 44 -8.02 16.24 17.28
C SER A 44 -6.88 16.85 16.46
N SER A 45 -5.75 16.15 16.34
CA SER A 45 -4.58 16.57 15.56
C SER A 45 -3.81 15.34 15.07
N ILE A 46 -3.29 15.47 13.86
CA ILE A 46 -2.35 14.51 13.22
C ILE A 46 -1.21 15.32 12.63
N ILE A 47 -0.06 15.31 13.29
CA ILE A 47 1.17 15.92 12.75
C ILE A 47 2.02 14.82 12.11
N SER A 48 2.43 14.99 10.86
CA SER A 48 3.36 14.10 10.17
C SER A 48 4.45 14.91 9.45
N GLY A 49 5.72 14.61 9.72
CA GLY A 49 6.84 15.37 9.19
C GLY A 49 6.81 16.85 9.58
N GLY A 50 6.36 17.16 10.80
CA GLY A 50 6.27 18.51 11.32
C GLY A 50 5.09 19.35 10.78
N GLU A 51 4.20 18.77 9.98
CA GLU A 51 3.04 19.46 9.40
C GLU A 51 1.72 18.85 9.91
N GLU A 52 0.79 19.72 10.35
CA GLU A 52 -0.56 19.32 10.72
C GLU A 52 -1.34 18.92 9.45
N MET A 53 -1.94 17.73 9.48
CA MET A 53 -2.68 17.17 8.35
C MET A 53 -4.17 17.49 8.39
N LEU A 54 -4.73 17.71 9.58
CA LEU A 54 -6.13 18.04 9.76
C LEU A 54 -6.36 19.56 9.69
N ASP A 55 -7.52 19.96 9.16
CA ASP A 55 -8.01 21.35 9.17
C ASP A 55 -8.94 21.62 10.36
N GLY A 56 -8.90 20.78 11.37
CA GLY A 56 -9.68 20.78 12.59
C GLY A 56 -9.81 19.39 13.17
N PRO A 57 -10.40 19.23 14.37
CA PRO A 57 -10.58 17.93 14.99
C PRO A 57 -11.54 17.05 14.20
N MET A 58 -11.34 15.74 14.23
CA MET A 58 -12.34 14.77 13.77
C MET A 58 -13.56 14.85 14.72
N THR A 59 -14.77 14.77 14.19
CA THR A 59 -15.99 14.93 14.97
C THR A 59 -17.00 13.83 14.69
N ILE A 60 -17.78 13.47 15.72
CA ILE A 60 -18.89 12.53 15.63
C ILE A 60 -20.18 13.34 15.61
N HIS A 61 -21.02 13.10 14.61
CA HIS A 61 -22.30 13.75 14.44
C HIS A 61 -23.42 12.72 14.46
N ALA A 62 -24.54 13.08 15.07
CA ALA A 62 -25.74 12.25 15.09
C ALA A 62 -26.99 13.11 14.96
N ILE A 63 -28.04 12.56 14.33
CA ILE A 63 -29.36 13.18 14.22
C ILE A 63 -30.39 12.22 14.83
N GLU A 64 -31.25 12.73 15.69
CA GLU A 64 -32.38 12.02 16.27
C GLU A 64 -33.65 12.82 16.05
N ASN A 65 -34.67 12.23 15.40
CA ASN A 65 -35.94 12.89 15.08
C ASN A 65 -35.77 14.27 14.42
N GLY A 66 -34.84 14.35 13.44
CA GLY A 66 -34.51 15.55 12.69
C GLY A 66 -33.70 16.60 13.46
N ASN A 67 -33.31 16.34 14.73
CA ASN A 67 -32.53 17.27 15.55
C ASN A 67 -31.08 16.74 15.76
N GLU A 68 -30.13 17.67 15.76
CA GLU A 68 -28.74 17.32 16.08
C GLU A 68 -28.60 16.87 17.53
N VAL A 69 -27.88 15.77 17.73
CA VAL A 69 -27.49 15.25 19.04
C VAL A 69 -26.18 15.91 19.46
N VAL A 70 -26.24 16.79 20.44
CA VAL A 70 -25.05 17.47 20.99
C VAL A 70 -24.42 16.61 22.05
N PHE A 71 -23.20 16.15 21.84
CA PHE A 71 -22.37 15.48 22.86
C PHE A 71 -21.56 16.53 23.62
N GLY A 72 -21.44 16.34 24.94
CA GLY A 72 -20.52 17.12 25.77
C GLY A 72 -19.06 16.74 25.54
N ASP A 73 -18.15 17.47 26.19
CA ASP A 73 -16.74 17.14 26.19
C ASP A 73 -16.50 15.71 26.68
N ALA A 74 -15.64 14.98 25.95
CA ALA A 74 -15.29 13.63 26.33
C ALA A 74 -14.32 13.61 27.52
N HIS A 75 -14.49 12.60 28.37
CA HIS A 75 -13.41 12.17 29.26
C HIS A 75 -12.51 11.20 28.54
N THR A 76 -11.24 11.54 28.43
CA THR A 76 -10.23 10.81 27.63
C THR A 76 -9.07 10.37 28.53
N PHE A 77 -8.67 9.10 28.45
CA PHE A 77 -7.61 8.54 29.29
C PHE A 77 -6.87 7.38 28.60
N ILE A 78 -5.65 7.10 29.05
CA ILE A 78 -4.87 5.95 28.61
C ILE A 78 -5.35 4.69 29.35
N MET A 79 -5.82 3.70 28.63
CA MET A 79 -6.22 2.40 29.19
C MET A 79 -5.06 1.41 29.25
N ASN A 80 -4.19 1.43 28.24
CA ASN A 80 -3.02 0.56 28.13
C ASN A 80 -1.92 1.24 27.33
N GLU A 81 -0.66 1.02 27.72
CA GLU A 81 0.51 1.59 27.05
C GLU A 81 1.68 0.60 27.06
N SER A 82 2.37 0.52 25.92
CA SER A 82 3.65 -0.14 25.75
C SER A 82 4.51 0.65 24.76
N GLY A 83 5.76 0.27 24.56
CA GLY A 83 6.58 0.87 23.48
C GLY A 83 6.02 0.61 22.07
N ARG A 84 5.15 -0.36 21.90
CA ARG A 84 4.59 -0.74 20.58
C ARG A 84 3.23 -0.13 20.32
N GLU A 85 2.41 0.03 21.32
CA GLU A 85 1.02 0.47 21.16
C GLU A 85 0.52 1.21 22.40
N VAL A 86 -0.44 2.09 22.18
CA VAL A 86 -1.22 2.72 23.22
C VAL A 86 -2.70 2.57 22.89
N VAL A 87 -3.51 2.29 23.90
CA VAL A 87 -4.97 2.28 23.81
C VAL A 87 -5.52 3.44 24.59
N VAL A 88 -6.13 4.39 23.87
CA VAL A 88 -6.79 5.56 24.44
C VAL A 88 -8.28 5.36 24.40
N CYS A 89 -8.94 5.45 25.54
CA CYS A 89 -10.39 5.37 25.66
C CYS A 89 -10.98 6.75 25.89
N SER A 90 -12.12 7.03 25.25
CA SER A 90 -12.87 8.27 25.44
C SER A 90 -14.35 8.00 25.56
N ALA A 91 -15.05 8.81 26.36
CA ALA A 91 -16.50 8.74 26.53
C ALA A 91 -17.09 10.14 26.51
N ALA A 92 -18.05 10.38 25.62
CA ALA A 92 -18.85 11.60 25.59
C ALA A 92 -20.34 11.28 25.75
N ARG A 93 -21.10 12.19 26.35
CA ARG A 93 -22.51 11.98 26.67
C ARG A 93 -23.37 13.12 26.15
N SER A 94 -24.52 12.77 25.63
CA SER A 94 -25.67 13.65 25.41
C SER A 94 -26.78 13.31 26.42
N ASN A 95 -27.91 13.98 26.33
CA ASN A 95 -29.08 13.62 27.12
C ASN A 95 -29.68 12.25 26.80
N ARG A 96 -29.43 11.73 25.59
CA ARG A 96 -30.05 10.53 25.03
C ARG A 96 -29.08 9.40 24.76
N PHE A 97 -27.82 9.73 24.46
CA PHE A 97 -26.82 8.77 24.02
C PHE A 97 -25.48 8.96 24.73
N VAL A 98 -24.75 7.86 24.83
CA VAL A 98 -23.32 7.85 25.17
C VAL A 98 -22.56 7.32 23.95
N VAL A 99 -21.50 8.01 23.59
CA VAL A 99 -20.50 7.55 22.61
C VAL A 99 -19.23 7.17 23.37
N ASN A 100 -18.75 5.96 23.16
CA ASN A 100 -17.46 5.50 23.64
C ASN A 100 -16.55 5.18 22.45
N THR A 101 -15.30 5.56 22.55
CA THR A 101 -14.29 5.15 21.58
C THR A 101 -13.09 4.49 22.26
N ALA A 102 -12.48 3.53 21.58
CA ALA A 102 -11.19 3.00 21.92
C ALA A 102 -10.28 3.16 20.69
N LEU A 103 -9.25 3.97 20.81
CA LEU A 103 -8.26 4.20 19.77
C LEU A 103 -7.02 3.40 20.12
N LYS A 104 -6.73 2.35 19.34
CA LYS A 104 -5.47 1.61 19.40
C LYS A 104 -4.50 2.23 18.41
N ILE A 105 -3.44 2.83 18.92
CA ILE A 105 -2.42 3.52 18.11
C ILE A 105 -1.11 2.75 18.23
N GLU A 106 -0.53 2.40 17.08
CA GLU A 106 0.69 1.59 17.00
C GLU A 106 1.89 2.46 16.56
N TYR A 107 3.11 1.98 16.84
CA TYR A 107 4.38 2.69 16.68
C TYR A 107 4.64 3.24 15.27
N ASP A 108 4.04 2.67 14.21
CA ASP A 108 4.14 3.14 12.83
C ASP A 108 3.01 4.10 12.44
N GLY A 109 2.17 4.48 13.41
CA GLY A 109 1.09 5.43 13.26
C GLY A 109 -0.24 4.84 12.79
N LEU A 110 -0.39 3.52 12.73
CA LEU A 110 -1.72 2.94 12.53
C LEU A 110 -2.59 3.24 13.76
N CYS A 111 -3.76 3.80 13.52
CA CYS A 111 -4.78 4.10 14.52
C CYS A 111 -6.06 3.34 14.17
N LYS A 112 -6.38 2.28 14.90
CA LYS A 112 -7.68 1.61 14.84
C LYS A 112 -8.65 2.29 15.80
N VAL A 113 -9.85 2.59 15.32
CA VAL A 113 -10.94 3.20 16.08
C VAL A 113 -12.07 2.18 16.24
N ASP A 114 -12.39 1.81 17.46
CA ASP A 114 -13.63 1.12 17.80
C ASP A 114 -14.58 2.13 18.42
N LEU A 115 -15.68 2.46 17.73
CA LEU A 115 -16.70 3.42 18.15
C LEU A 115 -17.95 2.65 18.56
N LYS A 116 -18.50 3.00 19.72
CA LYS A 116 -19.76 2.44 20.23
C LYS A 116 -20.72 3.56 20.60
N ILE A 117 -21.97 3.45 20.16
CA ILE A 117 -23.05 4.33 20.59
C ILE A 117 -24.13 3.53 21.31
N MET A 118 -24.61 4.05 22.41
CA MET A 118 -25.66 3.42 23.23
C MET A 118 -26.61 4.47 23.81
N PRO A 119 -27.88 4.13 24.05
CA PRO A 119 -28.81 5.04 24.72
C PRO A 119 -28.52 5.18 26.22
N VAL A 120 -28.92 6.31 26.74
CA VAL A 120 -28.88 6.60 28.18
C VAL A 120 -30.18 6.21 28.87
N GLY A 121 -30.10 5.74 30.09
CA GLY A 121 -31.26 5.52 30.94
C GLY A 121 -32.08 4.26 30.63
N LEU A 122 -31.43 3.24 30.08
CA LEU A 122 -32.05 1.91 29.97
C LEU A 122 -32.32 1.32 31.34
N THR A 123 -33.51 0.73 31.51
CA THR A 123 -33.85 -0.04 32.70
C THR A 123 -33.20 -1.42 32.67
N VAL A 124 -33.07 -2.05 33.86
CA VAL A 124 -32.56 -3.43 33.97
C VAL A 124 -33.37 -4.39 33.08
N MET A 125 -34.67 -4.20 32.98
CA MET A 125 -35.58 -5.04 32.18
C MET A 125 -35.34 -4.87 30.70
N GLU A 126 -35.06 -3.64 30.21
CA GLU A 126 -34.68 -3.36 28.84
C GLU A 126 -33.30 -3.95 28.53
N VAL A 127 -32.34 -3.79 29.45
CA VAL A 127 -30.98 -4.34 29.31
C VAL A 127 -30.98 -5.86 29.13
N PHE A 128 -31.84 -6.58 29.85
CA PHE A 128 -31.93 -8.04 29.76
C PHE A 128 -32.96 -8.55 28.73
N GLY A 129 -33.56 -7.66 27.93
CA GLY A 129 -34.53 -8.04 26.90
C GLY A 129 -35.79 -8.69 27.48
N LEU A 130 -36.10 -8.44 28.76
CA LEU A 130 -37.23 -9.04 29.46
C LEU A 130 -38.54 -8.28 29.22
N ASP A 131 -38.47 -7.02 28.79
CA ASP A 131 -39.64 -6.23 28.38
C ASP A 131 -39.83 -6.28 26.86
N LYS A 132 -40.46 -7.35 26.38
CA LYS A 132 -40.75 -7.56 24.96
C LYS A 132 -41.81 -6.62 24.39
N HIS A 133 -42.56 -5.91 25.23
CA HIS A 133 -43.69 -5.09 24.81
C HIS A 133 -43.38 -3.59 24.74
N ASN A 134 -42.31 -3.14 25.39
CA ASN A 134 -41.90 -1.73 25.44
C ASN A 134 -40.46 -1.51 24.95
N ALA A 135 -40.01 -2.31 24.00
CA ALA A 135 -38.70 -2.10 23.39
C ALA A 135 -38.60 -0.66 22.86
N ARG A 136 -37.76 0.17 23.49
CA ARG A 136 -37.51 1.52 22.98
C ARG A 136 -36.91 1.42 21.59
N GLN A 137 -37.50 2.15 20.66
CA GLN A 137 -36.89 2.33 19.35
C GLN A 137 -35.74 3.34 19.47
N PHE A 138 -34.61 3.00 18.90
CA PHE A 138 -33.56 3.94 18.60
C PHE A 138 -33.97 4.66 17.34
N ASP A 139 -34.43 5.87 17.45
CA ASP A 139 -34.78 6.72 16.30
C ASP A 139 -33.61 7.60 15.93
N LEU A 140 -32.44 6.98 15.73
CA LEU A 140 -31.27 7.67 15.25
C LEU A 140 -31.36 7.76 13.70
N ASP A 141 -31.62 8.96 13.19
CA ASP A 141 -31.82 9.20 11.76
C ASP A 141 -30.51 9.12 11.00
N ALA A 142 -29.43 9.59 11.62
CA ALA A 142 -28.09 9.55 11.04
C ALA A 142 -26.99 9.52 12.11
N LEU A 143 -25.87 8.91 11.74
CA LEU A 143 -24.61 8.92 12.50
C LEU A 143 -23.46 8.92 11.50
N TRP A 144 -22.56 9.89 11.64
CA TRP A 144 -21.37 9.95 10.79
C TRP A 144 -20.17 10.53 11.53
N VAL A 145 -18.99 10.28 10.97
CA VAL A 145 -17.72 10.88 11.40
C VAL A 145 -17.28 11.86 10.32
N GLU A 146 -16.85 13.06 10.71
CA GLU A 146 -16.20 14.03 9.85
C GLU A 146 -14.69 14.06 10.12
N VAL A 147 -13.90 13.97 9.07
CA VAL A 147 -12.44 14.08 9.07
C VAL A 147 -12.08 15.28 8.21
N PRO A 148 -11.86 16.46 8.80
CA PRO A 148 -11.44 17.65 8.05
C PRO A 148 -9.95 17.53 7.71
N ILE A 149 -9.61 17.45 6.42
CA ILE A 149 -8.25 17.28 5.93
C ILE A 149 -7.81 18.59 5.26
N LYS A 150 -6.58 19.05 5.53
CA LYS A 150 -6.05 20.22 4.85
C LYS A 150 -5.99 20.01 3.34
N GLU A 151 -6.36 21.03 2.57
CA GLU A 151 -6.29 21.00 1.10
C GLU A 151 -4.87 20.71 0.60
N SER A 152 -3.84 21.19 1.31
CA SER A 152 -2.44 20.89 1.00
C SER A 152 -2.08 19.41 1.06
N ILE A 153 -2.83 18.62 1.82
CA ILE A 153 -2.68 17.17 1.94
C ILE A 153 -3.61 16.42 0.98
N ALA A 154 -4.90 16.78 0.97
CA ALA A 154 -5.91 16.11 0.14
C ALA A 154 -5.95 16.67 -1.31
N GLN A 155 -4.79 16.72 -1.97
CA GLN A 155 -4.70 17.11 -3.38
C GLN A 155 -5.18 16.01 -4.31
N ASP A 156 -4.83 14.79 -3.94
CA ASP A 156 -5.11 13.57 -4.68
C ASP A 156 -5.78 12.56 -3.75
N TYR A 157 -6.56 11.65 -4.30
CA TYR A 157 -7.13 10.53 -3.56
C TYR A 157 -6.96 9.23 -4.34
N HIS A 158 -6.87 8.14 -3.58
CA HIS A 158 -6.82 6.77 -4.05
C HIS A 158 -7.82 5.95 -3.23
N TYR A 159 -8.57 5.04 -3.84
CA TYR A 159 -9.42 4.12 -3.11
C TYR A 159 -9.21 2.67 -3.55
N TRP A 160 -9.33 1.75 -2.62
CA TRP A 160 -9.26 0.34 -2.96
C TRP A 160 -10.57 -0.11 -3.60
N PRO A 161 -10.51 -0.82 -4.71
CA PRO A 161 -11.69 -1.49 -5.25
C PRO A 161 -12.17 -2.55 -4.25
N SER A 162 -13.44 -2.91 -4.34
CA SER A 162 -14.01 -3.97 -3.51
C SER A 162 -13.64 -5.37 -3.96
N MET A 163 -12.99 -5.51 -5.12
CA MET A 163 -12.48 -6.77 -5.68
C MET A 163 -11.34 -6.48 -6.65
N TRP A 164 -10.69 -7.52 -7.14
CA TRP A 164 -9.63 -7.39 -8.15
C TRP A 164 -10.06 -6.50 -9.32
N PRO A 165 -9.22 -5.56 -9.76
CA PRO A 165 -9.58 -4.63 -10.82
C PRO A 165 -10.08 -5.32 -12.09
N SER A 166 -9.42 -6.40 -12.51
CA SER A 166 -9.82 -7.18 -13.69
C SER A 166 -11.16 -7.89 -13.53
N LEU A 167 -11.57 -8.22 -12.31
CA LEU A 167 -12.88 -8.77 -12.01
C LEU A 167 -13.91 -7.65 -11.87
N GLN A 168 -13.56 -6.57 -11.20
CA GLN A 168 -14.42 -5.40 -11.04
C GLN A 168 -14.88 -4.85 -12.40
N ALA A 169 -13.98 -4.76 -13.38
CA ALA A 169 -14.33 -4.34 -14.74
C ALA A 169 -15.43 -5.18 -15.41
N LYS A 170 -15.61 -6.44 -14.98
CA LYS A 170 -16.69 -7.33 -15.49
C LYS A 170 -18.02 -7.09 -14.79
N PHE A 171 -18.01 -6.47 -13.61
CA PHE A 171 -19.19 -6.35 -12.74
C PHE A 171 -19.63 -4.91 -12.49
N ASP A 172 -18.73 -3.93 -12.61
CA ASP A 172 -19.09 -2.52 -12.49
C ASP A 172 -19.94 -2.11 -13.68
N LYS A 173 -21.23 -2.09 -13.46
CA LYS A 173 -22.19 -1.77 -14.50
C LYS A 173 -22.17 -0.32 -14.91
N GLU A 174 -21.50 0.63 -14.23
CA GLU A 174 -21.54 2.06 -14.67
C GLU A 174 -20.74 3.08 -13.84
N GLU A 175 -19.97 2.71 -12.80
CA GLU A 175 -19.51 3.74 -11.86
C GLU A 175 -18.42 4.66 -12.37
N ASP A 176 -17.54 4.17 -13.20
CA ASP A 176 -16.60 5.04 -13.91
C ASP A 176 -16.46 4.56 -15.35
N LYS A 177 -17.08 5.24 -16.26
CA LYS A 177 -16.84 5.10 -17.71
C LYS A 177 -15.42 5.51 -18.11
N ILE A 178 -14.49 5.57 -17.14
CA ILE A 178 -13.10 5.85 -17.37
C ILE A 178 -12.41 4.53 -17.69
N PRO A 179 -11.94 4.34 -18.93
CA PRO A 179 -11.45 3.03 -19.40
C PRO A 179 -10.30 2.47 -18.57
N TYR A 180 -9.51 3.32 -17.89
CA TYR A 180 -8.34 2.95 -17.09
C TYR A 180 -8.61 2.83 -15.58
N SER A 181 -9.85 2.93 -15.13
CA SER A 181 -10.18 2.88 -13.70
C SER A 181 -9.80 1.57 -13.00
N THR A 182 -9.59 0.51 -13.78
CA THR A 182 -9.16 -0.81 -13.28
C THR A 182 -7.66 -0.96 -13.10
N VAL A 183 -6.86 -0.05 -13.62
CA VAL A 183 -5.38 -0.12 -13.60
C VAL A 183 -4.72 1.11 -13.01
N CYS A 184 -5.46 2.20 -12.85
CA CYS A 184 -5.03 3.41 -12.15
C CYS A 184 -6.20 3.91 -11.30
N MET A 185 -6.08 3.79 -9.99
CA MET A 185 -7.18 4.08 -9.05
C MET A 185 -7.07 5.45 -8.42
N SER A 186 -5.93 6.10 -8.58
CA SER A 186 -5.70 7.43 -8.04
C SER A 186 -6.27 8.52 -8.93
N ARG A 187 -6.73 9.59 -8.32
CA ARG A 187 -7.34 10.75 -8.98
C ARG A 187 -6.94 12.04 -8.28
N LYS A 188 -6.90 13.12 -9.04
CA LYS A 188 -6.85 14.46 -8.47
C LYS A 188 -8.21 14.83 -7.87
N LEU A 189 -8.21 15.33 -6.64
CA LEU A 189 -9.44 15.79 -5.99
C LEU A 189 -9.86 17.17 -6.54
N LYS A 190 -10.68 17.16 -7.58
CA LYS A 190 -11.20 18.38 -8.25
C LYS A 190 -12.56 18.82 -7.67
N THR A 191 -13.41 17.87 -7.36
CA THR A 191 -14.80 18.09 -6.90
C THR A 191 -15.17 17.14 -5.78
N SER A 192 -16.28 17.39 -5.13
CA SER A 192 -16.87 16.46 -4.16
C SER A 192 -17.32 15.17 -4.86
N LEU A 193 -17.25 14.06 -4.13
CA LEU A 193 -17.72 12.74 -4.61
C LEU A 193 -18.29 11.92 -3.46
N SER A 194 -19.20 11.01 -3.82
CA SER A 194 -19.76 10.00 -2.91
C SER A 194 -19.39 8.61 -3.41
N LEU A 195 -19.13 7.71 -2.48
CA LEU A 195 -18.67 6.34 -2.76
C LEU A 195 -19.52 5.34 -1.97
N ASP A 196 -19.70 4.17 -2.53
CA ASP A 196 -20.07 2.99 -1.74
C ASP A 196 -18.97 2.66 -0.73
N PHE A 197 -19.25 1.69 0.13
CA PHE A 197 -18.23 1.20 1.06
C PHE A 197 -16.95 0.83 0.29
N LYS A 198 -15.83 1.43 0.73
CA LYS A 198 -14.48 1.09 0.27
C LYS A 198 -13.65 0.68 1.49
N PRO A 199 -12.92 -0.44 1.40
CA PRO A 199 -12.12 -0.92 2.53
C PRO A 199 -10.89 -0.05 2.78
N GLY A 200 -10.49 0.79 1.85
CA GLY A 200 -9.42 1.75 2.01
C GLY A 200 -9.56 2.96 1.11
N VAL A 201 -9.23 4.13 1.66
CA VAL A 201 -9.10 5.41 0.94
C VAL A 201 -7.81 6.08 1.41
N TYR A 202 -7.03 6.60 0.49
CA TYR A 202 -5.82 7.34 0.78
C TYR A 202 -5.90 8.74 0.17
N PHE A 203 -5.59 9.75 0.97
CA PHE A 203 -5.46 11.14 0.54
C PHE A 203 -3.99 11.53 0.57
N GLY A 204 -3.50 12.18 -0.46
CA GLY A 204 -2.09 12.54 -0.51
C GLY A 204 -1.76 13.73 -1.40
N ASN A 205 -0.48 14.15 -1.33
CA ASN A 205 0.07 15.22 -2.16
C ASN A 205 1.39 14.84 -2.84
N GLY A 206 1.73 13.55 -2.81
CA GLY A 206 2.97 12.99 -3.35
C GLY A 206 4.16 12.96 -2.38
N ASP A 207 4.08 13.64 -1.21
CA ASP A 207 5.13 13.57 -0.17
C ASP A 207 4.64 12.96 1.13
N LYS A 208 3.36 13.09 1.43
CA LYS A 208 2.70 12.54 2.61
C LYS A 208 1.21 12.36 2.34
N GLY A 209 0.54 11.67 3.22
CA GLY A 209 -0.89 11.45 3.09
C GLY A 209 -1.52 10.88 4.34
N LEU A 210 -2.83 10.70 4.26
CA LEU A 210 -3.65 10.09 5.29
C LEU A 210 -4.43 8.92 4.69
N GLY A 211 -4.16 7.71 5.15
CA GLY A 211 -4.92 6.52 4.83
C GLY A 211 -6.08 6.33 5.78
N TYR A 212 -7.21 5.95 5.25
CA TYR A 212 -8.37 5.41 5.96
C TYR A 212 -8.54 3.94 5.59
N PHE A 213 -8.98 3.12 6.54
CA PHE A 213 -9.38 1.75 6.29
C PHE A 213 -10.57 1.32 7.16
N ALA A 214 -11.36 0.36 6.65
CA ALA A 214 -12.34 -0.38 7.42
C ALA A 214 -12.42 -1.82 6.88
N GLU A 215 -12.42 -2.81 7.78
CA GLU A 215 -12.44 -4.22 7.36
C GLU A 215 -13.81 -4.66 6.84
N SER A 216 -14.89 -4.05 7.34
CA SER A 216 -16.25 -4.38 6.93
C SER A 216 -17.20 -3.20 7.16
N ALA A 217 -18.37 -3.29 6.53
CA ALA A 217 -19.51 -2.41 6.79
C ALA A 217 -20.48 -3.03 7.80
N GLU A 218 -20.00 -3.85 8.71
CA GLU A 218 -20.83 -4.45 9.75
C GLU A 218 -21.49 -3.37 10.61
N ASN A 219 -22.79 -3.47 10.79
CA ASN A 219 -23.65 -2.48 11.46
C ASN A 219 -23.83 -1.14 10.72
N TRP A 220 -23.18 -0.92 9.58
CA TRP A 220 -23.43 0.28 8.81
C TRP A 220 -24.75 0.19 8.04
N GLN A 221 -25.43 1.31 7.91
CA GLN A 221 -26.67 1.44 7.13
C GLN A 221 -26.59 2.73 6.33
N PHE A 222 -26.33 2.61 5.04
CA PHE A 222 -26.18 3.75 4.14
C PHE A 222 -27.00 3.53 2.86
N ALA A 223 -27.41 4.64 2.23
CA ALA A 223 -27.97 4.62 0.90
C ALA A 223 -26.88 4.28 -0.14
N GLU A 224 -27.28 3.77 -1.29
CA GLU A 224 -26.38 3.47 -2.41
C GLU A 224 -25.46 4.66 -2.68
N LYS A 225 -24.15 4.41 -2.82
CA LYS A 225 -23.09 5.42 -3.04
C LYS A 225 -22.99 6.51 -1.96
N GLU A 226 -23.42 6.22 -0.75
CA GLU A 226 -23.40 7.21 0.34
C GLU A 226 -22.65 6.68 1.61
N ALA A 227 -21.92 5.58 1.51
CA ALA A 227 -21.14 5.08 2.64
C ALA A 227 -20.00 6.02 3.01
N LEU A 228 -19.29 6.54 2.00
CA LEU A 228 -18.18 7.48 2.16
C LEU A 228 -18.42 8.69 1.28
N ARG A 229 -18.12 9.88 1.79
CA ARG A 229 -18.26 11.11 1.03
C ARG A 229 -17.04 12.00 1.22
N ILE A 230 -16.51 12.52 0.13
CA ILE A 230 -15.44 13.51 0.12
C ILE A 230 -16.06 14.83 -0.33
N GLU A 231 -16.13 15.79 0.58
CA GLU A 231 -16.65 17.12 0.30
C GLU A 231 -15.50 18.09 0.08
N LYS A 232 -15.40 18.64 -1.11
CA LYS A 232 -14.53 19.78 -1.40
C LYS A 232 -15.36 21.06 -1.43
N LYS A 233 -15.14 21.91 -0.41
CA LYS A 233 -15.87 23.18 -0.25
C LYS A 233 -15.26 24.27 -1.14
N ALA A 234 -16.04 25.33 -1.40
CA ALA A 234 -15.61 26.44 -2.23
C ALA A 234 -14.41 27.21 -1.65
N ASP A 235 -14.23 27.19 -0.33
CA ASP A 235 -13.08 27.78 0.38
C ASP A 235 -11.83 26.89 0.39
N GLY A 236 -11.86 25.77 -0.33
CA GLY A 236 -10.77 24.79 -0.43
C GLY A 236 -10.78 23.72 0.64
N LYS A 237 -11.58 23.83 1.69
CA LYS A 237 -11.65 22.81 2.75
C LYS A 237 -12.12 21.47 2.22
N VAL A 238 -11.46 20.41 2.66
CA VAL A 238 -11.81 19.03 2.34
C VAL A 238 -12.31 18.33 3.60
N VAL A 239 -13.51 17.77 3.54
CA VAL A 239 -14.07 16.97 4.63
C VAL A 239 -14.37 15.57 4.12
N PHE A 240 -13.73 14.59 4.72
CA PHE A 240 -14.03 13.19 4.48
C PHE A 240 -15.07 12.72 5.49
N LYS A 241 -16.24 12.28 5.02
CA LYS A 241 -17.35 11.80 5.86
C LYS A 241 -17.45 10.28 5.75
N ILE A 242 -17.56 9.66 6.91
CA ILE A 242 -17.78 8.23 7.09
C ILE A 242 -19.21 8.07 7.60
N ASN A 243 -20.13 7.74 6.69
CA ASN A 243 -21.55 7.65 6.99
C ASN A 243 -21.87 6.25 7.55
N LEU A 244 -21.97 6.15 8.85
CA LEU A 244 -22.26 4.90 9.55
C LEU A 244 -23.75 4.55 9.48
N LEU A 245 -24.62 5.56 9.64
CA LEU A 245 -26.08 5.43 9.54
C LEU A 245 -26.62 6.65 8.78
N ASN A 246 -27.17 6.48 7.57
CA ASN A 246 -27.78 7.59 6.81
C ASN A 246 -28.90 7.16 5.86
N SER A 247 -29.30 5.87 5.87
CA SER A 247 -30.40 5.40 5.03
C SER A 247 -31.75 5.50 5.76
N GLN A 248 -32.79 5.99 5.07
CA GLN A 248 -34.15 6.07 5.59
C GLN A 248 -35.02 4.91 5.08
N PRO A 249 -35.88 4.33 5.92
CA PRO A 249 -36.09 4.60 7.34
C PRO A 249 -35.16 3.74 8.21
N ASN A 250 -34.28 4.39 8.93
CA ASN A 250 -33.43 3.72 9.93
C ASN A 250 -34.23 3.46 11.21
N LYS A 251 -35.29 2.70 11.12
CA LYS A 251 -35.93 2.21 12.32
C LYS A 251 -35.11 1.02 12.82
N TRP A 252 -34.20 1.31 13.70
CA TRP A 252 -33.61 0.29 14.52
C TRP A 252 -34.71 -0.29 15.38
N ALA A 253 -35.35 -1.35 14.88
CA ALA A 253 -36.22 -2.16 15.72
C ALA A 253 -35.34 -2.88 16.72
N TYR A 254 -35.48 -2.52 17.97
CA TYR A 254 -34.92 -3.29 19.06
C TYR A 254 -35.98 -4.32 19.52
N PRO A 255 -35.65 -5.59 19.61
CA PRO A 255 -34.36 -6.25 19.47
C PRO A 255 -33.93 -6.45 18.00
N PRO A 256 -32.61 -6.40 17.70
CA PRO A 256 -32.12 -6.83 16.38
C PRO A 256 -32.51 -8.29 16.13
N ALA A 257 -32.51 -8.65 14.88
CA ALA A 257 -32.92 -9.95 14.38
C ALA A 257 -32.45 -11.15 15.24
N PRO A 258 -33.18 -12.27 15.24
CA PRO A 258 -33.10 -13.35 16.23
C PRO A 258 -31.78 -14.12 16.32
N HIS A 259 -30.76 -13.72 15.62
CA HIS A 259 -29.48 -14.43 15.54
C HIS A 259 -28.35 -13.84 16.40
N ASN A 260 -28.61 -12.75 17.14
CA ASN A 260 -27.57 -12.08 17.92
C ASN A 260 -27.79 -12.24 19.43
N PRO A 261 -26.78 -12.70 20.18
CA PRO A 261 -26.94 -12.92 21.61
C PRO A 261 -27.09 -11.63 22.41
N VAL A 262 -27.64 -11.75 23.58
CA VAL A 262 -28.12 -10.74 24.55
C VAL A 262 -27.25 -9.48 24.71
N TYR A 263 -25.95 -9.53 24.44
CA TYR A 263 -25.03 -8.41 24.63
C TYR A 263 -25.02 -7.36 23.50
N SER A 264 -25.56 -7.67 22.33
CA SER A 264 -25.68 -6.72 21.22
C SER A 264 -26.79 -5.68 21.44
N PHE A 265 -27.62 -5.88 22.43
CA PHE A 265 -28.79 -5.06 22.74
C PHE A 265 -28.46 -3.68 23.32
N MET A 266 -27.23 -3.42 23.74
CA MET A 266 -26.90 -2.20 24.49
C MET A 266 -26.08 -1.17 23.71
N ALA A 267 -25.40 -1.59 22.68
CA ALA A 267 -24.54 -0.69 21.92
C ALA A 267 -24.42 -1.13 20.47
N ILE A 268 -24.34 -0.16 19.57
CA ILE A 268 -23.93 -0.39 18.18
C ILE A 268 -22.45 -0.10 18.09
N SER A 269 -21.71 -1.00 17.47
CA SER A 269 -20.27 -0.90 17.33
C SER A 269 -19.89 -0.73 15.88
N PHE A 270 -18.94 0.16 15.62
CA PHE A 270 -18.34 0.41 14.32
C PHE A 270 -16.82 0.36 14.47
N SER A 271 -16.12 -0.16 13.45
CA SER A 271 -14.67 -0.22 13.47
C SER A 271 -14.10 0.31 12.14
N PHE A 272 -13.13 1.20 12.23
CA PHE A 272 -12.39 1.77 11.11
C PHE A 272 -11.03 2.26 11.61
N GLY A 273 -10.21 2.83 10.75
CA GLY A 273 -8.93 3.35 11.22
C GLY A 273 -8.29 4.34 10.25
N PHE A 274 -7.16 4.89 10.70
CA PHE A 274 -6.37 5.87 9.99
C PHE A 274 -4.89 5.57 10.11
N GLN A 275 -4.12 6.00 9.13
CA GLN A 275 -2.66 5.99 9.22
C GLN A 275 -2.07 7.13 8.40
N ALA A 276 -1.34 8.02 9.08
CA ALA A 276 -0.59 9.06 8.40
C ALA A 276 0.70 8.49 7.80
N THR A 277 1.10 9.03 6.66
CA THR A 277 2.34 8.65 5.97
C THR A 277 3.31 9.85 5.89
N PRO A 278 4.62 9.62 5.69
CA PRO A 278 5.29 8.34 5.47
C PRO A 278 5.28 7.42 6.69
N VAL A 279 5.17 6.10 6.47
CA VAL A 279 5.07 5.12 7.57
C VAL A 279 6.41 4.83 8.23
N LYS A 280 7.53 5.01 7.49
CA LYS A 280 8.90 4.90 7.97
C LYS A 280 9.85 5.78 7.17
N LYS A 281 11.10 5.91 7.62
CA LYS A 281 12.15 6.63 6.89
C LYS A 281 12.48 5.89 5.60
N MET A 282 12.49 6.61 4.47
CA MET A 282 13.06 6.10 3.22
C MET A 282 14.52 5.71 3.46
N PRO A 283 15.01 4.57 2.96
CA PRO A 283 16.44 4.23 3.06
C PRO A 283 17.30 5.28 2.38
N ASP A 284 18.50 5.51 2.93
CA ASP A 284 19.42 6.54 2.42
C ASP A 284 19.83 6.26 0.97
N ASN A 285 20.06 4.99 0.61
CA ASN A 285 20.24 4.58 -0.77
C ASN A 285 19.15 3.58 -1.20
N PRO A 286 18.03 4.05 -1.78
CA PRO A 286 16.98 3.17 -2.28
C PRO A 286 17.41 2.36 -3.50
N TYR A 287 18.52 2.73 -4.16
CA TYR A 287 19.05 2.10 -5.37
C TYR A 287 20.20 1.13 -5.10
N LYS A 288 20.41 0.73 -3.83
CA LYS A 288 21.50 -0.16 -3.43
C LYS A 288 21.42 -1.51 -4.12
N GLU A 289 20.23 -2.09 -4.18
CA GLU A 289 20.02 -3.40 -4.81
C GLU A 289 19.66 -3.24 -6.28
N LYS A 290 20.37 -3.98 -7.12
CA LYS A 290 20.16 -4.07 -8.58
C LYS A 290 19.34 -5.31 -8.85
N ALA A 291 18.03 -5.17 -8.81
CA ALA A 291 17.10 -6.28 -8.85
C ALA A 291 16.69 -6.64 -10.29
N VAL A 292 16.59 -7.94 -10.56
CA VAL A 292 15.96 -8.49 -11.75
C VAL A 292 14.87 -9.47 -11.36
N HIS A 293 13.74 -9.39 -12.02
CA HIS A 293 12.63 -10.32 -11.87
C HIS A 293 12.72 -11.42 -12.94
N ILE A 294 12.75 -12.66 -12.50
CA ILE A 294 12.90 -13.82 -13.39
C ILE A 294 11.63 -14.65 -13.34
N ASP A 295 10.78 -14.52 -14.36
CA ASP A 295 9.55 -15.29 -14.53
C ASP A 295 9.81 -16.75 -14.91
N CYS A 296 10.94 -17.02 -15.52
CA CYS A 296 11.33 -18.37 -15.89
C CYS A 296 12.65 -18.77 -15.24
N PHE A 297 12.54 -19.31 -14.05
CA PHE A 297 13.65 -19.84 -13.31
C PHE A 297 14.48 -20.90 -14.09
N LYS A 298 13.81 -21.64 -14.97
CA LYS A 298 14.43 -22.62 -15.87
C LYS A 298 15.58 -22.03 -16.70
N LYS A 299 15.43 -20.83 -17.23
CA LYS A 299 16.43 -20.25 -18.12
C LYS A 299 17.73 -19.84 -17.45
N ILE A 300 17.69 -19.44 -16.19
CA ILE A 300 18.91 -19.19 -15.40
C ILE A 300 19.64 -20.49 -15.16
N LEU A 301 18.91 -21.59 -15.03
CA LEU A 301 19.39 -22.86 -14.52
C LEU A 301 19.67 -23.90 -15.58
N ILE A 302 19.19 -23.72 -16.83
CA ILE A 302 19.41 -24.69 -17.91
C ILE A 302 20.89 -25.00 -18.13
N GLU A 303 21.77 -24.04 -17.98
CA GLU A 303 23.22 -24.26 -18.15
C GLU A 303 23.86 -24.97 -16.95
N TYR A 304 23.18 -24.98 -15.78
CA TYR A 304 23.70 -25.59 -14.56
C TYR A 304 22.94 -26.84 -14.13
N TYR A 305 21.62 -26.90 -14.40
CA TYR A 305 20.77 -27.95 -13.89
C TYR A 305 19.59 -28.21 -14.81
N ASP A 306 19.28 -29.47 -15.05
CA ASP A 306 18.06 -29.90 -15.74
C ASP A 306 16.84 -29.76 -14.81
N PHE A 307 16.29 -28.56 -14.71
CA PHE A 307 15.22 -28.25 -13.78
C PHE A 307 13.88 -28.62 -14.41
N LEU A 308 13.03 -29.27 -13.63
CA LEU A 308 11.77 -29.95 -13.93
C LEU A 308 10.65 -29.08 -14.48
N LEU A 309 10.86 -28.22 -15.40
CA LEU A 309 9.80 -27.41 -15.99
C LEU A 309 9.52 -27.86 -17.43
N ASN A 310 8.24 -27.90 -17.80
CA ASN A 310 7.84 -28.21 -19.15
C ASN A 310 8.42 -27.20 -20.14
N GLU A 311 9.07 -27.73 -21.18
CA GLU A 311 9.89 -26.94 -22.10
C GLU A 311 9.08 -26.10 -23.10
N SER A 312 7.78 -26.39 -23.25
CA SER A 312 7.02 -25.95 -24.40
C SER A 312 6.55 -24.49 -24.37
N ASP A 313 6.57 -23.81 -23.22
CA ASP A 313 5.78 -22.60 -23.07
C ASP A 313 6.59 -21.31 -22.85
N TYR A 314 7.91 -21.35 -23.09
CA TYR A 314 8.72 -20.19 -22.77
C TYR A 314 9.76 -19.79 -23.81
N GLU A 315 9.47 -18.69 -24.52
CA GLU A 315 10.37 -17.99 -25.44
C GLU A 315 11.00 -16.76 -24.76
N GLY A 316 11.64 -16.87 -23.65
CA GLY A 316 12.18 -15.70 -23.02
C GLY A 316 13.71 -15.64 -23.04
N PHE A 317 14.25 -14.64 -22.41
CA PHE A 317 15.65 -14.26 -22.29
C PHE A 317 16.54 -15.39 -21.75
N ALA A 318 17.53 -15.85 -22.52
CA ALA A 318 18.52 -16.83 -22.08
C ALA A 318 19.57 -16.12 -21.21
N CYS A 319 19.59 -16.48 -19.94
CA CYS A 319 20.39 -15.83 -18.93
C CYS A 319 21.29 -16.88 -18.25
N ASN A 320 22.55 -16.60 -18.01
CA ASN A 320 23.39 -17.34 -17.10
C ASN A 320 23.86 -16.46 -15.93
N LEU A 321 24.24 -17.06 -14.82
CA LEU A 321 24.61 -16.32 -13.62
C LEU A 321 25.84 -15.44 -13.78
N ASP A 322 26.83 -15.86 -14.60
CA ASP A 322 28.04 -15.07 -14.84
C ASP A 322 27.71 -13.81 -15.65
N LYS A 323 26.84 -13.94 -16.67
CA LYS A 323 26.37 -12.79 -17.44
C LYS A 323 25.56 -11.85 -16.57
N ILE A 324 24.62 -12.36 -15.81
CA ILE A 324 23.80 -11.55 -14.90
C ILE A 324 24.68 -10.76 -13.92
N ALA A 325 25.68 -11.42 -13.32
CA ALA A 325 26.61 -10.79 -12.42
C ALA A 325 27.46 -9.71 -13.12
N SER A 326 27.92 -9.98 -14.35
CA SER A 326 28.70 -9.00 -15.13
C SER A 326 27.90 -7.77 -15.55
N GLU A 327 26.59 -7.87 -15.63
CA GLU A 327 25.66 -6.76 -15.85
C GLU A 327 25.25 -6.04 -14.55
N GLY A 328 25.96 -6.28 -13.44
CA GLY A 328 25.81 -5.56 -12.19
C GLY A 328 24.62 -5.99 -11.33
N VAL A 329 23.94 -7.08 -11.65
CA VAL A 329 22.80 -7.58 -10.85
C VAL A 329 23.27 -8.05 -9.48
N THR A 330 22.60 -7.57 -8.42
CA THR A 330 22.88 -7.97 -7.01
C THR A 330 21.73 -8.73 -6.37
N MET A 331 20.57 -8.79 -7.00
CA MET A 331 19.38 -9.45 -6.47
C MET A 331 18.52 -10.08 -7.55
N LEU A 332 18.14 -11.34 -7.35
CA LEU A 332 17.22 -12.07 -8.22
C LEU A 332 15.92 -12.37 -7.48
N TYR A 333 14.81 -11.92 -8.05
CA TYR A 333 13.48 -12.42 -7.70
C TYR A 333 13.20 -13.63 -8.55
N ILE A 334 13.16 -14.80 -7.94
CA ILE A 334 12.78 -16.05 -8.60
C ILE A 334 11.28 -16.24 -8.47
N HIS A 335 10.56 -15.97 -9.55
CA HIS A 335 9.12 -16.00 -9.60
C HIS A 335 8.60 -17.45 -9.50
N GLU A 336 7.32 -17.64 -9.58
CA GLU A 336 6.63 -18.93 -9.54
C GLU A 336 7.47 -20.13 -10.02
N LYS A 337 7.11 -21.35 -9.76
CA LYS A 337 7.77 -22.57 -10.26
C LYS A 337 9.20 -22.82 -9.72
N TRP A 338 9.72 -21.99 -8.84
CA TRP A 338 10.96 -22.30 -8.13
C TRP A 338 10.80 -23.51 -7.17
N ASN A 339 9.57 -23.75 -6.73
CA ASN A 339 9.15 -24.95 -5.98
C ASN A 339 8.03 -25.66 -6.74
N LYS A 340 7.99 -26.98 -6.69
CA LYS A 340 6.94 -27.79 -7.32
C LYS A 340 5.55 -27.52 -6.75
N ILE A 341 5.47 -27.30 -5.44
CA ILE A 341 4.24 -26.90 -4.77
C ILE A 341 4.24 -25.39 -4.71
N GLN A 342 3.33 -24.78 -5.43
CA GLN A 342 3.21 -23.33 -5.50
C GLN A 342 2.92 -22.74 -4.12
N ASN A 343 3.53 -21.59 -3.81
CA ASN A 343 3.33 -20.85 -2.57
C ASN A 343 3.56 -21.66 -1.27
N TYR A 344 4.33 -22.72 -1.35
CA TYR A 344 4.60 -23.57 -0.21
C TYR A 344 6.07 -23.49 0.24
N TRP A 345 6.29 -23.39 1.52
CA TRP A 345 7.60 -23.18 2.13
C TRP A 345 8.45 -24.47 2.23
N GLU A 346 7.86 -25.65 2.10
CA GLU A 346 8.62 -26.89 2.06
C GLU A 346 9.04 -27.24 0.64
N ILE A 347 10.34 -27.36 0.44
CA ILE A 347 10.91 -27.73 -0.86
C ILE A 347 10.86 -29.24 -1.01
N ALA A 348 10.39 -29.69 -2.19
CA ALA A 348 10.35 -31.13 -2.51
C ALA A 348 11.74 -31.78 -2.31
N VAL A 349 11.75 -32.97 -1.71
CA VAL A 349 13.02 -33.67 -1.35
C VAL A 349 13.97 -33.81 -2.55
N SER A 350 13.44 -34.06 -3.75
CA SER A 350 14.21 -34.12 -5.00
C SER A 350 14.94 -32.83 -5.35
N ASP A 351 14.48 -31.68 -4.88
CA ASP A 351 14.94 -30.36 -5.30
C ASP A 351 15.83 -29.69 -4.24
N ARG A 352 15.83 -30.18 -3.02
CA ARG A 352 16.54 -29.58 -1.87
C ARG A 352 18.03 -29.31 -2.13
N ALA A 353 18.76 -30.33 -2.60
CA ALA A 353 20.19 -30.20 -2.87
C ALA A 353 20.45 -29.18 -3.98
N ARG A 354 19.62 -29.18 -5.01
CA ARG A 354 19.70 -28.28 -6.15
C ARG A 354 19.44 -26.84 -5.78
N ILE A 355 18.39 -26.57 -5.00
CA ILE A 355 18.08 -25.21 -4.52
C ILE A 355 19.21 -24.67 -3.64
N LYS A 356 19.78 -25.49 -2.74
CA LYS A 356 20.92 -25.09 -1.92
C LYS A 356 22.14 -24.72 -2.77
N ASP A 357 22.40 -25.48 -3.83
CA ASP A 357 23.52 -25.17 -4.73
C ASP A 357 23.26 -23.91 -5.58
N ILE A 358 22.04 -23.69 -6.06
CA ILE A 358 21.67 -22.47 -6.78
C ILE A 358 21.91 -21.23 -5.90
N ILE A 359 21.40 -21.24 -4.67
CA ILE A 359 21.61 -20.13 -3.73
C ILE A 359 23.11 -19.90 -3.53
N LYS A 360 23.90 -20.97 -3.31
CA LYS A 360 25.34 -20.89 -3.19
C LYS A 360 26.01 -20.29 -4.41
N GLN A 361 25.62 -20.69 -5.65
CA GLN A 361 26.19 -20.16 -6.88
C GLN A 361 25.85 -18.67 -7.08
N CYS A 362 24.65 -18.25 -6.71
CA CYS A 362 24.28 -16.84 -6.68
C CYS A 362 25.13 -16.05 -5.69
N HIS A 363 25.27 -16.54 -4.46
CA HIS A 363 26.07 -15.89 -3.41
C HIS A 363 27.55 -15.78 -3.76
N LEU A 364 28.14 -16.77 -4.44
CA LEU A 364 29.52 -16.70 -4.93
C LEU A 364 29.74 -15.55 -5.92
N ARG A 365 28.68 -15.03 -6.52
CA ARG A 365 28.67 -13.89 -7.46
C ARG A 365 28.13 -12.60 -6.84
N GLY A 366 27.89 -12.59 -5.55
CA GLY A 366 27.31 -11.44 -4.83
C GLY A 366 25.83 -11.19 -5.11
N ILE A 367 25.13 -12.20 -5.63
CA ILE A 367 23.72 -12.09 -6.00
C ILE A 367 22.85 -12.68 -4.89
N LYS A 368 21.92 -11.89 -4.37
CA LYS A 368 20.88 -12.32 -3.42
C LYS A 368 19.77 -13.09 -4.15
N VAL A 369 19.12 -14.02 -3.45
CA VAL A 369 18.02 -14.83 -4.01
C VAL A 369 16.76 -14.65 -3.20
N ILE A 370 15.72 -14.14 -3.83
CA ILE A 370 14.42 -13.82 -3.24
C ILE A 370 13.34 -14.69 -3.87
N PRO A 371 12.83 -15.73 -3.18
CA PRO A 371 11.79 -16.60 -3.69
C PRO A 371 10.40 -15.94 -3.64
N TYR A 372 9.58 -16.27 -4.63
CA TYR A 372 8.19 -15.87 -4.75
C TYR A 372 7.29 -16.63 -3.76
N PHE A 373 6.39 -15.89 -3.14
CA PHE A 373 5.21 -16.39 -2.47
C PHE A 373 4.01 -15.53 -2.87
N GLY A 374 2.91 -16.17 -3.22
CA GLY A 374 1.66 -15.48 -3.51
C GLY A 374 0.69 -15.53 -2.33
N TYR A 375 -0.52 -15.13 -2.62
CA TYR A 375 -1.66 -15.08 -1.74
C TYR A 375 -2.54 -16.36 -1.85
N GLU A 376 -1.96 -17.44 -2.32
CA GLU A 376 -2.65 -18.65 -2.75
C GLU A 376 -2.14 -19.89 -1.99
N LEU A 377 -3.01 -20.90 -1.92
CA LEU A 377 -2.70 -22.25 -1.42
C LEU A 377 -2.85 -23.25 -2.53
N SER A 378 -1.78 -23.98 -2.84
CA SER A 378 -1.81 -25.03 -3.85
C SER A 378 -2.58 -26.27 -3.39
N SER A 379 -3.35 -26.87 -4.33
CA SER A 379 -4.01 -28.16 -4.15
C SER A 379 -3.03 -29.33 -3.97
N LEU A 380 -1.73 -29.14 -4.28
CA LEU A 380 -0.68 -30.13 -4.01
C LEU A 380 -0.07 -30.01 -2.61
N ASN A 381 -0.47 -29.00 -1.82
CA ASN A 381 -0.01 -28.89 -0.44
C ASN A 381 -0.41 -30.16 0.32
N PRO A 382 0.53 -30.82 1.03
CA PRO A 382 0.23 -32.05 1.78
C PRO A 382 -0.90 -31.92 2.79
N ASN A 383 -1.12 -30.69 3.30
CA ASN A 383 -2.16 -30.40 4.27
C ASN A 383 -3.43 -29.82 3.62
N TYR A 384 -3.51 -29.74 2.29
CA TYR A 384 -4.61 -29.07 1.59
C TYR A 384 -5.98 -29.60 2.01
N THR A 385 -6.18 -30.94 2.01
CA THR A 385 -7.47 -31.57 2.37
C THR A 385 -7.87 -31.29 3.82
N GLN A 386 -6.92 -31.20 4.72
CA GLN A 386 -7.17 -30.83 6.12
C GLN A 386 -7.56 -29.35 6.20
N TRP A 387 -6.80 -28.49 5.59
CA TRP A 387 -7.03 -27.04 5.63
C TRP A 387 -8.30 -26.63 4.90
N GLU A 388 -8.67 -27.32 3.81
CA GLU A 388 -9.96 -27.13 3.15
C GLU A 388 -11.15 -27.54 4.06
N LYS A 389 -10.99 -28.60 4.86
CA LYS A 389 -12.04 -29.09 5.77
C LYS A 389 -12.18 -28.27 7.04
N GLU A 390 -11.11 -27.72 7.52
CA GLU A 390 -11.10 -26.87 8.71
C GLU A 390 -11.85 -25.54 8.52
N HIS A 391 -12.53 -25.32 7.41
CA HIS A 391 -13.42 -24.20 7.02
C HIS A 391 -13.06 -22.81 7.58
N ASP A 392 -12.08 -22.74 8.44
CA ASP A 392 -11.72 -21.55 9.20
C ASP A 392 -10.90 -20.61 8.38
N SER A 393 -11.01 -20.71 6.97
CA SER A 393 -10.18 -19.72 6.62
C SER A 393 -9.24 -19.67 5.45
N LEU A 394 -9.23 -20.63 4.64
CA LEU A 394 -8.19 -20.69 3.65
C LEU A 394 -8.59 -20.08 2.33
N GLN A 395 -9.87 -19.85 2.12
CA GLN A 395 -10.37 -19.48 0.80
C GLN A 395 -11.24 -18.24 0.87
N VAL A 396 -11.07 -17.42 -0.12
CA VAL A 396 -12.00 -16.34 -0.41
C VAL A 396 -13.05 -16.89 -1.37
N LYS A 397 -14.32 -16.77 -1.00
CA LYS A 397 -15.46 -17.18 -1.84
C LYS A 397 -16.42 -16.01 -1.96
N GLU A 398 -16.36 -15.27 -3.05
CA GLU A 398 -17.34 -14.24 -3.32
C GLU A 398 -17.55 -14.04 -4.83
N GLY A 399 -18.72 -13.54 -5.13
CA GLY A 399 -19.14 -13.09 -6.43
C GLY A 399 -19.68 -14.21 -7.31
N PRO A 400 -20.04 -13.87 -8.57
CA PRO A 400 -20.62 -14.82 -9.51
C PRO A 400 -19.64 -15.92 -9.96
N THR A 401 -18.39 -15.84 -9.55
CA THR A 401 -17.44 -16.93 -9.61
C THR A 401 -17.44 -17.60 -8.25
N GLU A 402 -18.32 -18.56 -8.04
CA GLU A 402 -18.39 -19.41 -6.84
C GLU A 402 -17.06 -20.09 -6.49
N ASN A 403 -16.03 -19.83 -7.24
CA ASN A 403 -14.70 -20.33 -7.10
C ASN A 403 -13.75 -19.29 -7.69
N MET A 404 -13.26 -18.34 -6.89
CA MET A 404 -11.99 -17.73 -7.22
C MET A 404 -10.94 -18.83 -7.03
N HIS A 405 -11.03 -19.82 -7.88
CA HIS A 405 -9.98 -20.80 -8.03
C HIS A 405 -8.82 -20.04 -8.62
N GLY A 406 -7.72 -20.07 -7.95
CA GLY A 406 -6.47 -19.69 -8.48
C GLY A 406 -6.19 -20.33 -9.82
N TRP A 407 -5.12 -19.97 -10.35
CA TRP A 407 -4.65 -20.34 -11.68
C TRP A 407 -4.38 -21.83 -11.77
N TYR A 408 -4.54 -22.37 -12.95
CA TYR A 408 -4.05 -23.70 -13.26
C TYR A 408 -2.53 -23.61 -13.39
N ARG A 409 -1.77 -24.26 -12.50
CA ARG A 409 -0.30 -24.26 -12.48
C ARG A 409 0.24 -25.64 -12.82
N GLN A 410 1.42 -25.68 -13.44
CA GLN A 410 2.16 -26.92 -13.59
C GLN A 410 2.95 -27.26 -12.31
N PRO A 411 3.09 -28.53 -11.92
CA PRO A 411 2.41 -29.70 -12.50
C PRO A 411 1.00 -29.87 -11.91
N ASN A 412 -0.02 -29.85 -12.75
CA ASN A 412 -1.42 -30.21 -12.44
C ASN A 412 -1.95 -29.81 -11.05
N GLN A 413 -1.73 -28.57 -10.64
CA GLN A 413 -2.23 -28.02 -9.39
C GLN A 413 -3.19 -26.86 -9.63
N ARG A 414 -4.04 -26.62 -8.66
CA ARG A 414 -4.83 -25.40 -8.56
C ARG A 414 -4.42 -24.65 -7.31
N ASP A 415 -4.34 -23.36 -7.44
CA ASP A 415 -4.08 -22.47 -6.32
C ASP A 415 -5.37 -21.80 -5.91
N TYR A 416 -5.59 -21.66 -4.61
CA TYR A 416 -6.78 -21.06 -4.02
C TYR A 416 -6.39 -19.86 -3.19
N VAL A 417 -7.07 -18.73 -3.40
CA VAL A 417 -6.82 -17.51 -2.63
C VAL A 417 -7.05 -17.76 -1.15
N VAL A 418 -6.11 -17.33 -0.31
CA VAL A 418 -6.17 -17.50 1.14
C VAL A 418 -6.58 -16.24 1.86
N CYS A 419 -7.20 -16.41 3.04
CA CYS A 419 -7.53 -15.31 3.93
C CYS A 419 -6.47 -15.13 5.01
N TYR A 420 -5.77 -14.02 4.99
CA TYR A 420 -4.79 -13.68 6.04
C TYR A 420 -5.41 -13.30 7.39
N GLY A 421 -6.72 -13.14 7.47
CA GLY A 421 -7.44 -13.07 8.73
C GLY A 421 -7.54 -14.40 9.47
N SER A 422 -7.12 -15.49 8.83
CA SER A 422 -7.22 -16.85 9.31
C SER A 422 -5.94 -17.37 9.94
N SER A 423 -5.97 -18.61 10.43
CA SER A 423 -4.80 -19.32 10.94
C SER A 423 -3.75 -19.67 9.86
N PHE A 424 -4.08 -19.50 8.57
CA PHE A 424 -3.11 -19.68 7.47
C PHE A 424 -1.91 -18.73 7.63
N ALA A 425 -2.14 -17.48 8.03
CA ALA A 425 -1.08 -16.52 8.27
C ALA A 425 -0.03 -17.02 9.28
N ASP A 426 -0.49 -17.60 10.38
CA ASP A 426 0.40 -18.15 11.43
C ASP A 426 1.15 -19.38 10.91
N LYS A 427 0.47 -20.29 10.20
CA LYS A 427 1.11 -21.47 9.57
C LYS A 427 2.17 -21.07 8.53
N MET A 428 1.92 -20.02 7.77
CA MET A 428 2.89 -19.52 6.80
C MET A 428 4.12 -18.92 7.50
N LEU A 429 3.94 -18.15 8.56
CA LEU A 429 5.05 -17.62 9.36
C LEU A 429 5.92 -18.73 9.96
N GLU A 430 5.31 -19.74 10.58
CA GLU A 430 6.01 -20.91 11.10
C GLU A 430 6.78 -21.69 10.02
N GLY A 431 6.16 -21.81 8.83
CA GLY A 431 6.76 -22.47 7.70
C GLY A 431 7.94 -21.71 7.12
N LEU A 432 7.80 -20.39 6.96
CA LEU A 432 8.88 -19.52 6.51
C LEU A 432 10.03 -19.49 7.49
N GLU A 433 9.79 -19.49 8.80
CA GLU A 433 10.86 -19.59 9.81
C GLU A 433 11.72 -20.84 9.57
N LYS A 434 11.09 -22.01 9.44
CA LYS A 434 11.79 -23.28 9.14
C LYS A 434 12.55 -23.23 7.82
N MET A 435 11.95 -22.63 6.79
CA MET A 435 12.60 -22.47 5.49
C MET A 435 13.87 -21.62 5.60
N PHE A 436 13.82 -20.51 6.32
CA PHE A 436 14.99 -19.62 6.52
C PHE A 436 16.06 -20.22 7.44
N ASP A 437 15.70 -21.15 8.32
CA ASP A 437 16.68 -21.92 9.12
C ASP A 437 17.37 -22.99 8.27
N GLU A 438 16.72 -23.54 7.24
CA GLU A 438 17.26 -24.59 6.38
C GLU A 438 17.97 -24.07 5.12
N TYR A 439 17.48 -22.98 4.55
CA TYR A 439 17.94 -22.40 3.27
C TYR A 439 18.42 -20.96 3.44
N ALA A 440 19.51 -20.64 2.76
CA ALA A 440 20.13 -19.33 2.84
C ALA A 440 19.50 -18.28 1.90
N PHE A 441 18.18 -18.31 1.69
CA PHE A 441 17.49 -17.27 0.96
C PHE A 441 17.68 -15.90 1.62
N ASP A 442 17.63 -14.82 0.82
CA ASP A 442 17.93 -13.47 1.26
C ASP A 442 16.69 -12.62 1.54
N GLY A 443 15.52 -13.18 1.40
CA GLY A 443 14.27 -12.52 1.66
C GLY A 443 13.09 -13.27 1.08
N VAL A 444 11.95 -12.58 0.98
CA VAL A 444 10.73 -13.06 0.32
C VAL A 444 10.20 -12.01 -0.64
N TYR A 445 9.62 -12.48 -1.72
CA TYR A 445 8.77 -11.69 -2.59
C TYR A 445 7.32 -12.14 -2.40
N LEU A 446 6.45 -11.20 -2.08
CA LEU A 446 5.04 -11.43 -1.80
C LEU A 446 4.19 -10.83 -2.92
N ASP A 447 3.51 -11.67 -3.67
CA ASP A 447 2.58 -11.20 -4.69
C ASP A 447 1.19 -10.98 -4.11
N SER A 448 0.56 -9.84 -4.43
CA SER A 448 -0.82 -9.46 -4.05
C SER A 448 -1.21 -9.71 -2.58
N THR A 449 -0.21 -9.82 -1.70
CA THR A 449 -0.42 -10.12 -0.27
C THR A 449 -0.76 -8.88 0.54
N VAL A 450 -0.18 -7.72 0.20
CA VAL A 450 -0.42 -6.45 0.93
C VAL A 450 -1.84 -5.93 0.77
N TYR A 451 -2.52 -6.33 -0.28
CA TYR A 451 -3.93 -6.09 -0.46
C TYR A 451 -4.77 -7.12 0.33
N PRO A 452 -5.67 -6.68 1.20
CA PRO A 452 -6.52 -7.59 1.97
C PRO A 452 -7.64 -8.15 1.08
N ASN A 453 -7.39 -9.29 0.45
CA ASN A 453 -8.42 -9.96 -0.33
C ASN A 453 -9.69 -10.16 0.49
N PHE A 454 -10.84 -9.87 -0.10
CA PHE A 454 -12.14 -10.03 0.56
C PHE A 454 -12.42 -11.50 0.91
N CYS A 455 -13.10 -11.72 2.03
CA CYS A 455 -13.40 -13.04 2.56
C CYS A 455 -14.86 -13.14 3.04
N LEU A 456 -15.51 -14.27 2.73
CA LEU A 456 -16.87 -14.61 3.18
C LEU A 456 -16.90 -15.77 4.17
N GLU A 457 -15.75 -16.36 4.52
CA GLU A 457 -15.72 -17.53 5.41
C GLU A 457 -16.23 -17.18 6.82
N HIS A 458 -16.56 -18.20 7.61
CA HIS A 458 -17.24 -18.03 8.89
C HIS A 458 -16.51 -17.13 9.87
N SER A 459 -15.18 -17.12 9.84
CA SER A 459 -14.34 -16.30 10.70
C SER A 459 -14.16 -14.87 10.22
N CYS A 460 -14.46 -14.58 8.95
CA CYS A 460 -14.16 -13.29 8.32
C CYS A 460 -15.42 -12.53 7.88
N GLY A 461 -16.39 -13.21 7.26
CA GLY A 461 -17.63 -12.57 6.81
C GLY A 461 -18.58 -12.20 7.96
N TYR A 462 -19.47 -11.26 7.72
CA TYR A 462 -20.53 -10.87 8.65
C TYR A 462 -21.92 -11.05 8.02
N VAL A 463 -22.96 -11.04 8.86
CA VAL A 463 -24.35 -11.13 8.38
C VAL A 463 -24.99 -9.76 8.59
N ASP A 464 -25.50 -9.16 7.51
CA ASP A 464 -26.17 -7.86 7.57
C ASP A 464 -27.57 -7.96 8.23
N ALA A 465 -28.22 -6.82 8.43
CA ALA A 465 -29.54 -6.72 9.04
C ALA A 465 -30.65 -7.48 8.29
N ASN A 466 -30.41 -7.79 7.01
CA ASN A 466 -31.34 -8.57 6.16
C ASN A 466 -31.05 -10.08 6.18
N GLY A 467 -30.08 -10.52 7.00
CA GLY A 467 -29.65 -11.91 7.05
C GLY A 467 -28.75 -12.34 5.88
N VAL A 468 -28.23 -11.41 5.11
CA VAL A 468 -27.34 -11.67 3.99
C VAL A 468 -25.89 -11.66 4.46
N LYS A 469 -25.15 -12.72 4.12
CA LYS A 469 -23.72 -12.80 4.40
C LYS A 469 -22.94 -11.83 3.49
N ARG A 470 -22.08 -11.02 4.09
CA ARG A 470 -21.29 -9.98 3.46
C ARG A 470 -19.80 -10.20 3.71
N THR A 471 -19.00 -9.64 2.83
CA THR A 471 -17.54 -9.75 2.87
C THR A 471 -16.90 -8.92 3.98
N THR A 472 -15.74 -9.40 4.41
CA THR A 472 -14.78 -8.65 5.22
C THR A 472 -13.45 -8.59 4.46
N HIS A 473 -12.75 -7.48 4.59
CA HIS A 473 -11.39 -7.30 4.07
C HIS A 473 -10.41 -7.36 5.26
N PRO A 474 -9.64 -8.44 5.43
CA PRO A 474 -8.83 -8.65 6.63
C PRO A 474 -7.57 -7.77 6.66
N VAL A 475 -7.72 -6.45 6.70
CA VAL A 475 -6.63 -5.45 6.73
C VAL A 475 -5.68 -5.70 7.89
N LEU A 476 -6.26 -5.92 9.08
CA LEU A 476 -5.49 -6.19 10.30
C LEU A 476 -4.88 -7.60 10.31
N GLY A 477 -5.51 -8.55 9.61
CA GLY A 477 -4.96 -9.88 9.41
C GLY A 477 -3.71 -9.86 8.52
N VAL A 478 -3.77 -9.14 7.39
CA VAL A 478 -2.61 -8.91 6.52
C VAL A 478 -1.52 -8.16 7.29
N ARG A 479 -1.88 -7.10 8.01
CA ARG A 479 -0.91 -6.36 8.84
C ARG A 479 -0.20 -7.26 9.85
N ARG A 480 -0.95 -8.09 10.60
CA ARG A 480 -0.38 -9.04 11.57
C ARG A 480 0.61 -9.99 10.91
N PHE A 481 0.27 -10.52 9.74
CA PHE A 481 1.19 -11.36 8.97
C PHE A 481 2.45 -10.61 8.56
N MET A 482 2.31 -9.42 7.99
CA MET A 482 3.44 -8.60 7.53
C MET A 482 4.34 -8.17 8.69
N GLU A 483 3.77 -7.80 9.84
CA GLU A 483 4.52 -7.48 11.05
C GLU A 483 5.24 -8.72 11.60
N GLY A 484 4.58 -9.87 11.65
CA GLY A 484 5.18 -11.13 12.04
C GLY A 484 6.37 -11.50 11.14
N LEU A 485 6.19 -11.34 9.84
CA LEU A 485 7.24 -11.58 8.85
C LEU A 485 8.41 -10.60 9.01
N TYR A 486 8.12 -9.32 9.28
CA TYR A 486 9.15 -8.31 9.56
C TYR A 486 9.97 -8.66 10.81
N ASN A 487 9.30 -9.04 11.88
CA ASN A 487 9.95 -9.45 13.12
C ASN A 487 10.79 -10.74 12.94
N LEU A 488 10.40 -11.62 12.02
CA LEU A 488 11.13 -12.83 11.68
C LEU A 488 12.38 -12.53 10.82
N LEU A 489 12.23 -11.71 9.78
CA LEU A 489 13.22 -11.55 8.72
C LEU A 489 14.18 -10.38 8.94
N HIS A 490 13.70 -9.25 9.43
CA HIS A 490 14.52 -8.05 9.58
C HIS A 490 15.73 -8.23 10.53
N PRO A 491 15.61 -8.90 11.71
CA PRO A 491 16.76 -9.19 12.56
C PRO A 491 17.79 -10.12 11.91
N ARG A 492 17.38 -10.88 10.89
CA ARG A 492 18.24 -11.77 10.10
C ARG A 492 18.86 -11.07 8.89
N GLY A 493 18.62 -9.76 8.72
CA GLY A 493 19.08 -8.97 7.56
C GLY A 493 18.45 -9.40 6.23
N LYS A 494 17.26 -9.97 6.26
CA LYS A 494 16.53 -10.46 5.09
C LYS A 494 15.55 -9.42 4.57
N ILE A 495 15.27 -9.47 3.28
CA ILE A 495 14.48 -8.47 2.53
C ILE A 495 13.02 -8.94 2.42
N ILE A 496 12.09 -8.01 2.60
CA ILE A 496 10.67 -8.19 2.31
C ILE A 496 10.31 -7.29 1.14
N SER A 497 9.98 -7.89 0.01
CA SER A 497 9.51 -7.19 -1.17
C SER A 497 8.08 -7.62 -1.51
N ALA A 498 7.24 -6.68 -1.92
CA ALA A 498 5.84 -6.96 -2.21
C ALA A 498 5.34 -6.31 -3.50
N HIS A 499 4.62 -7.07 -4.30
CA HIS A 499 3.84 -6.54 -5.42
C HIS A 499 2.54 -5.96 -4.89
N ILE A 500 2.30 -4.69 -5.14
CA ILE A 500 1.15 -3.97 -4.58
C ILE A 500 -0.07 -3.94 -5.51
N SER A 501 0.10 -4.29 -6.78
CA SER A 501 -0.98 -4.35 -7.78
C SER A 501 -1.85 -3.08 -7.79
N ASN A 502 -1.21 -1.92 -7.73
CA ASN A 502 -1.81 -0.58 -7.68
C ASN A 502 -2.59 -0.27 -6.38
N TYR A 503 -2.36 -0.98 -5.28
CA TYR A 503 -2.99 -0.70 -3.99
C TYR A 503 -2.07 0.07 -3.05
N ILE A 504 -2.47 1.27 -2.64
CA ILE A 504 -1.78 2.03 -1.60
C ILE A 504 -2.33 1.57 -0.24
N ALA A 505 -1.64 0.63 0.39
CA ALA A 505 -2.02 0.02 1.66
C ALA A 505 -0.96 0.28 2.76
N PRO A 506 -0.90 1.48 3.36
CA PRO A 506 0.12 1.84 4.33
C PRO A 506 0.23 0.85 5.50
N SER A 507 -0.90 0.28 5.93
CA SER A 507 -0.99 -0.68 7.05
C SER A 507 -0.12 -1.95 6.87
N ALA A 508 0.09 -2.37 5.62
CA ALA A 508 0.93 -3.51 5.27
C ALA A 508 2.30 -3.07 4.72
N MET A 509 2.33 -1.98 3.92
CA MET A 509 3.54 -1.46 3.30
C MET A 509 4.57 -0.97 4.33
N SER A 510 4.15 -0.63 5.56
CA SER A 510 5.05 -0.32 6.68
C SER A 510 6.18 -1.36 6.84
N PHE A 511 5.90 -2.62 6.56
CA PHE A 511 6.79 -3.75 6.81
C PHE A 511 7.58 -4.21 5.58
N CYS A 512 7.41 -3.54 4.42
CA CYS A 512 8.15 -3.87 3.20
C CYS A 512 9.46 -3.10 3.12
N ASP A 513 10.53 -3.73 2.64
CA ASP A 513 11.79 -3.05 2.27
C ASP A 513 11.70 -2.45 0.87
N TYR A 514 11.01 -3.14 -0.03
CA TYR A 514 10.65 -2.69 -1.37
C TYR A 514 9.20 -3.03 -1.66
N VAL A 515 8.56 -2.18 -2.44
CA VAL A 515 7.30 -2.51 -3.11
C VAL A 515 7.47 -2.31 -4.60
N TRP A 516 6.72 -3.05 -5.42
CA TRP A 516 6.79 -2.86 -6.84
C TRP A 516 5.44 -2.93 -7.51
N ASP A 517 5.38 -2.31 -8.67
CA ASP A 517 4.18 -2.10 -9.45
C ASP A 517 4.54 -1.85 -10.93
N GLY A 518 3.58 -1.37 -11.71
CA GLY A 518 3.77 -0.98 -13.11
C GLY A 518 3.27 -1.99 -14.12
N GLU A 519 3.04 -3.24 -13.71
CA GLU A 519 2.58 -4.30 -14.58
C GLU A 519 1.23 -3.98 -15.22
N ALA A 520 0.20 -3.78 -14.39
CA ALA A 520 -1.16 -3.55 -14.88
C ALA A 520 -1.28 -2.31 -15.76
N ILE A 521 -0.60 -1.23 -15.39
CA ILE A 521 -0.60 0.02 -16.16
C ILE A 521 0.07 -0.17 -17.52
N GLN A 522 1.24 -0.79 -17.59
CA GLN A 522 1.94 -1.00 -18.86
C GLN A 522 1.18 -1.94 -19.79
N ILE A 523 0.62 -3.02 -19.26
CA ILE A 523 -0.25 -3.94 -20.02
C ILE A 523 -1.45 -3.19 -20.60
N TYR A 524 -2.01 -2.24 -19.88
CA TYR A 524 -3.10 -1.41 -20.38
C TYR A 524 -2.64 -0.39 -21.43
N LEU A 525 -1.56 0.35 -21.14
CA LEU A 525 -1.07 1.44 -22.00
C LEU A 525 -0.55 0.94 -23.35
N LYS A 526 0.09 -0.23 -23.40
CA LYS A 526 0.59 -0.81 -24.66
C LYS A 526 -0.49 -1.05 -25.72
N ASP A 527 -1.74 -1.25 -25.28
CA ASP A 527 -2.89 -1.50 -26.15
C ASP A 527 -3.76 -0.25 -26.38
N ASN A 528 -3.63 0.76 -25.52
CA ASN A 528 -4.51 1.94 -25.53
C ASN A 528 -3.76 3.27 -25.77
N GLY A 529 -2.44 3.25 -25.74
CA GLY A 529 -1.58 4.44 -25.91
C GLY A 529 -1.22 5.12 -24.59
N VAL A 530 -0.04 5.76 -24.57
CA VAL A 530 0.54 6.35 -23.35
C VAL A 530 -0.26 7.56 -22.81
N ASP A 531 -0.97 8.28 -23.69
CA ASP A 531 -1.72 9.49 -23.32
C ASP A 531 -3.08 9.20 -22.68
N VAL A 532 -3.52 7.96 -22.61
CA VAL A 532 -4.86 7.60 -22.15
C VAL A 532 -5.05 7.83 -20.65
N ILE A 533 -3.97 7.72 -19.85
CA ILE A 533 -3.99 8.02 -18.42
C ILE A 533 -3.33 9.40 -18.21
N PRO A 534 -4.06 10.38 -17.65
CA PRO A 534 -3.49 11.70 -17.35
C PRO A 534 -2.28 11.59 -16.39
N GLN A 535 -1.20 12.31 -16.68
CA GLN A 535 0.02 12.31 -15.87
C GLN A 535 -0.21 12.72 -14.41
N GLU A 536 -1.21 13.57 -14.16
CA GLU A 536 -1.61 13.94 -12.79
C GLU A 536 -2.14 12.76 -11.98
N TYR A 537 -2.69 11.72 -12.63
CA TYR A 537 -3.15 10.50 -11.97
C TYR A 537 -2.01 9.51 -11.75
N MET A 538 -1.09 9.41 -12.71
CA MET A 538 0.14 8.63 -12.54
C MET A 538 0.96 9.15 -11.35
N LYS A 539 1.05 10.47 -11.18
CA LYS A 539 1.67 11.09 -9.99
C LYS A 539 1.00 10.65 -8.68
N ALA A 540 -0.31 10.56 -8.67
CA ALA A 540 -1.07 10.17 -7.48
C ALA A 540 -1.01 8.65 -7.21
N GLU A 541 -0.75 7.83 -8.24
CA GLU A 541 -0.58 6.38 -8.15
C GLU A 541 0.81 6.02 -7.60
N TYR A 542 1.85 6.67 -8.08
CA TYR A 542 3.23 6.36 -7.72
C TYR A 542 3.78 7.29 -6.64
N VAL A 543 3.68 6.85 -5.38
CA VAL A 543 3.96 7.67 -4.19
C VAL A 543 5.03 7.09 -3.24
N PRO A 544 6.23 6.67 -3.74
CA PRO A 544 7.23 6.03 -2.87
C PRO A 544 7.61 6.93 -1.70
N ARG A 545 7.82 8.22 -1.94
CA ARG A 545 8.19 9.19 -0.91
C ARG A 545 7.09 9.39 0.12
N ALA A 546 5.85 9.45 -0.34
CA ALA A 546 4.69 9.64 0.54
C ALA A 546 4.49 8.45 1.47
N ILE A 547 4.86 7.25 1.05
CA ILE A 547 4.76 6.04 1.89
C ILE A 547 6.04 5.85 2.74
N GLY A 548 7.22 6.20 2.22
CA GLY A 548 8.52 5.97 2.88
C GLY A 548 9.11 4.59 2.57
N VAL A 549 8.69 3.97 1.47
CA VAL A 549 9.19 2.68 0.97
C VAL A 549 9.61 2.85 -0.48
N PRO A 550 10.80 2.37 -0.89
CA PRO A 550 11.21 2.39 -2.28
C PRO A 550 10.24 1.61 -3.16
N TYR A 551 9.86 2.21 -4.30
CA TYR A 551 9.10 1.53 -5.34
C TYR A 551 10.05 1.07 -6.44
N GLU A 552 9.94 -0.20 -6.78
CA GLU A 552 10.53 -0.79 -7.96
C GLU A 552 9.45 -0.81 -9.07
N TYR A 553 9.79 -0.31 -10.25
CA TYR A 553 8.90 -0.31 -11.39
C TYR A 553 9.25 -1.46 -12.32
N LEU A 554 8.36 -2.42 -12.44
CA LEU A 554 8.55 -3.58 -13.29
C LEU A 554 8.44 -3.14 -14.75
N VAL A 555 9.56 -3.08 -15.43
CA VAL A 555 9.62 -2.63 -16.83
C VAL A 555 9.46 -3.81 -17.76
N TYR A 556 8.39 -3.79 -18.56
CA TYR A 556 8.13 -4.78 -19.60
C TYR A 556 8.56 -4.30 -20.98
N THR A 557 8.82 -5.26 -21.85
CA THR A 557 8.98 -5.03 -23.29
C THR A 557 8.01 -5.92 -24.04
N PHE A 558 7.16 -5.34 -24.86
CA PHE A 558 6.21 -6.04 -25.71
C PHE A 558 6.46 -5.64 -27.19
N PRO A 559 5.93 -6.35 -28.18
CA PRO A 559 6.09 -5.96 -29.59
C PRO A 559 5.65 -4.52 -29.92
N ASN A 560 4.69 -3.98 -29.15
CA ASN A 560 4.16 -2.61 -29.27
C ASN A 560 4.42 -1.74 -28.04
N TRP A 561 5.40 -2.09 -27.21
CA TRP A 561 5.76 -1.36 -26.00
C TRP A 561 7.26 -1.52 -25.73
N SER A 562 8.01 -0.44 -25.86
CA SER A 562 9.45 -0.41 -25.68
C SER A 562 9.88 -0.18 -24.22
N TYR A 563 11.14 -0.42 -23.96
CA TYR A 563 11.78 -0.08 -22.68
C TYR A 563 11.68 1.41 -22.35
N GLU A 564 11.85 2.28 -23.34
CA GLU A 564 11.78 3.75 -23.15
C GLU A 564 10.39 4.20 -22.71
N GLU A 565 9.31 3.58 -23.20
CA GLU A 565 7.95 3.85 -22.76
C GLU A 565 7.80 3.55 -21.27
N GLY A 566 8.25 2.37 -20.83
CA GLY A 566 8.26 2.02 -19.40
C GLY A 566 9.16 2.94 -18.57
N LEU A 567 10.36 3.26 -19.06
CA LEU A 567 11.33 4.10 -18.35
C LEU A 567 10.84 5.54 -18.17
N SER A 568 10.15 6.10 -19.16
CA SER A 568 9.57 7.45 -19.09
C SER A 568 8.52 7.60 -17.99
N LEU A 569 7.91 6.49 -17.58
CA LEU A 569 6.92 6.43 -16.49
C LEU A 569 7.54 6.03 -15.14
N CYS A 570 8.84 5.84 -15.06
CA CYS A 570 9.51 5.32 -13.86
C CYS A 570 10.33 6.40 -13.15
N LEU A 571 11.39 6.89 -13.78
CA LEU A 571 12.43 7.68 -13.12
C LEU A 571 11.96 9.04 -12.62
N ILE A 572 11.03 9.68 -13.33
CA ILE A 572 10.48 11.01 -12.94
C ILE A 572 9.70 10.99 -11.63
N TYR A 573 9.29 9.80 -11.17
CA TYR A 573 8.60 9.60 -9.88
C TYR A 573 9.55 9.13 -8.77
N GLY A 574 10.85 8.96 -9.07
CA GLY A 574 11.84 8.44 -8.12
C GLY A 574 11.66 6.94 -7.86
N MET A 575 11.18 6.21 -8.84
CA MET A 575 11.07 4.75 -8.79
C MET A 575 12.32 4.08 -9.37
N LEU A 576 12.56 2.83 -8.95
CA LEU A 576 13.64 1.99 -9.45
C LEU A 576 13.17 1.19 -10.66
N PRO A 577 13.89 1.19 -11.79
CA PRO A 577 13.59 0.26 -12.86
C PRO A 577 14.01 -1.16 -12.44
N LYS A 578 13.07 -2.08 -12.53
CA LYS A 578 13.24 -3.51 -12.26
C LYS A 578 13.00 -4.28 -13.55
N PRO A 579 14.06 -4.68 -14.25
CA PRO A 579 13.92 -5.46 -15.47
C PRO A 579 13.27 -6.82 -15.21
N ASN A 580 12.44 -7.22 -16.15
CA ASN A 580 11.90 -8.56 -16.23
C ASN A 580 12.68 -9.36 -17.28
N ASP A 581 12.85 -10.66 -17.12
CA ASP A 581 13.56 -11.53 -18.06
C ASP A 581 12.85 -11.71 -19.41
N ILE A 582 11.62 -11.21 -19.53
CA ILE A 582 10.87 -11.17 -20.80
C ILE A 582 11.31 -9.95 -21.61
N GLY A 583 12.36 -10.12 -22.40
CA GLY A 583 12.70 -9.21 -23.49
C GLY A 583 13.51 -7.97 -23.14
N LEU A 584 14.08 -7.85 -21.95
CA LEU A 584 14.90 -6.68 -21.60
C LEU A 584 16.39 -6.88 -21.88
N PRO A 585 17.02 -5.94 -22.59
CA PRO A 585 18.47 -5.88 -22.63
C PRO A 585 18.98 -5.34 -21.29
N LEU A 586 19.56 -6.23 -20.46
CA LEU A 586 20.22 -5.83 -19.20
C LEU A 586 21.26 -4.74 -19.40
N GLU A 587 21.92 -4.72 -20.53
CA GLU A 587 22.95 -3.73 -20.91
C GLU A 587 22.45 -2.28 -20.82
N ILE A 588 21.17 -2.02 -21.13
CA ILE A 588 20.58 -0.68 -21.02
C ILE A 588 20.36 -0.33 -19.53
N THR A 589 19.86 -1.29 -18.77
CA THR A 589 19.61 -1.09 -17.33
C THR A 589 20.93 -0.98 -16.56
N HIS A 590 21.95 -1.75 -16.93
CA HIS A 590 23.30 -1.68 -16.36
C HIS A 590 23.89 -0.26 -16.48
N LYS A 591 23.84 0.33 -17.68
CA LYS A 591 24.28 1.72 -17.87
C LYS A 591 23.55 2.72 -16.97
N LEU A 592 22.26 2.49 -16.76
CA LEU A 592 21.49 3.31 -15.85
C LEU A 592 21.95 3.13 -14.39
N TRP A 593 22.16 1.88 -13.95
CA TRP A 593 22.68 1.60 -12.63
C TRP A 593 24.06 2.22 -12.39
N ASP A 594 24.96 2.18 -13.39
CA ASP A 594 26.27 2.84 -13.34
C ASP A 594 26.15 4.35 -13.08
N ILE A 595 25.18 5.00 -13.73
CA ILE A 595 24.92 6.44 -13.53
C ILE A 595 24.50 6.71 -12.08
N TYR A 596 23.59 5.89 -11.55
CA TYR A 596 23.11 6.03 -10.16
C TYR A 596 24.21 5.71 -9.14
N ASP A 597 25.08 4.72 -9.40
CA ASP A 597 26.21 4.39 -8.53
C ASP A 597 27.30 5.47 -8.54
N ALA A 598 27.49 6.14 -9.66
CA ALA A 598 28.44 7.23 -9.80
C ALA A 598 27.98 8.54 -9.10
N PHE A 599 26.67 8.70 -8.89
CA PHE A 599 26.11 9.85 -8.21
C PHE A 599 25.90 9.59 -6.70
N PRO A 600 26.16 10.54 -5.79
CA PRO A 600 26.02 10.34 -4.35
C PRO A 600 24.56 10.32 -3.88
N ILE A 601 23.77 9.37 -4.37
CA ILE A 601 22.32 9.23 -4.11
C ILE A 601 22.01 9.20 -2.61
N ALA A 602 22.79 8.49 -1.80
CA ALA A 602 22.57 8.35 -0.37
C ALA A 602 22.59 9.68 0.39
N ASN A 603 23.26 10.69 -0.15
CA ASN A 603 23.39 12.02 0.43
C ASN A 603 22.66 13.10 -0.38
N SER A 604 21.80 12.69 -1.31
CA SER A 604 21.06 13.60 -2.16
C SER A 604 19.60 13.75 -1.74
N THR A 605 18.96 14.80 -2.24
CA THR A 605 17.52 15.02 -2.07
C THR A 605 16.84 14.87 -3.44
N PHE A 606 15.86 13.99 -3.54
CA PHE A 606 15.03 13.90 -4.73
C PHE A 606 14.04 15.06 -4.78
N ILE A 607 14.01 15.79 -5.88
CA ILE A 607 13.10 16.89 -6.16
C ILE A 607 12.25 16.49 -7.36
N PRO A 608 10.98 16.09 -7.13
CA PRO A 608 10.10 15.66 -8.21
C PRO A 608 9.67 16.83 -9.09
N TYR A 609 9.29 16.57 -10.35
CA TYR A 609 8.96 17.60 -11.34
C TYR A 609 7.86 18.59 -10.89
N TRP A 610 6.94 18.17 -10.04
CA TRP A 610 5.87 19.05 -9.51
C TRP A 610 6.32 19.97 -8.36
N LYS A 611 7.56 19.84 -7.91
CA LYS A 611 8.22 20.69 -6.88
C LYS A 611 9.57 21.24 -7.34
N ASN A 612 9.92 21.00 -8.60
CA ASN A 612 11.22 21.42 -9.11
C ASN A 612 11.25 22.94 -9.35
N ASP A 613 11.92 23.64 -8.43
CA ASP A 613 12.23 25.06 -8.51
C ASP A 613 13.71 25.34 -8.90
N ARG A 614 14.49 24.27 -9.16
CA ARG A 614 15.89 24.34 -9.58
C ARG A 614 16.04 24.51 -11.08
N ILE A 615 15.13 23.90 -11.84
CA ILE A 615 15.07 23.95 -13.29
C ILE A 615 13.65 24.31 -13.69
N THR A 616 13.48 25.47 -14.30
CA THR A 616 12.19 25.95 -14.82
C THR A 616 12.10 25.74 -16.33
N TYR A 617 10.93 25.46 -16.83
CA TYR A 617 10.66 25.21 -18.26
C TYR A 617 9.17 25.39 -18.57
N GLU A 618 8.87 25.71 -19.81
CA GLU A 618 7.50 25.86 -20.28
C GLU A 618 7.13 24.66 -21.18
N SER A 619 6.53 23.63 -20.61
CA SER A 619 5.98 22.48 -21.34
C SER A 619 5.06 21.68 -20.44
N GLU A 620 3.88 21.33 -20.95
CA GLU A 620 2.96 20.41 -20.27
C GLU A 620 3.35 18.94 -20.53
N ASP A 621 4.06 18.64 -21.61
CA ASP A 621 4.43 17.29 -22.01
C ASP A 621 5.74 16.83 -21.35
N ILE A 622 6.71 17.73 -21.19
CA ILE A 622 8.00 17.42 -20.57
C ILE A 622 7.88 17.46 -19.04
N LYS A 623 8.52 16.49 -18.38
CA LYS A 623 8.65 16.42 -16.91
C LYS A 623 10.11 16.37 -16.55
N CYS A 624 10.53 17.20 -15.57
CA CYS A 624 11.92 17.27 -15.12
C CYS A 624 11.99 17.08 -13.61
N SER A 625 12.48 15.93 -13.17
CA SER A 625 12.83 15.64 -11.78
C SER A 625 14.34 15.61 -11.61
N LEU A 626 14.84 15.78 -10.39
CA LEU A 626 16.28 15.71 -10.15
C LEU A 626 16.62 15.21 -8.74
N TYR A 627 17.84 14.71 -8.59
CA TYR A 627 18.49 14.52 -7.28
C TYR A 627 19.49 15.64 -7.07
N GLU A 628 19.38 16.36 -5.96
CA GLU A 628 20.32 17.42 -5.56
C GLU A 628 21.26 16.89 -4.48
N TYR A 629 22.54 16.91 -4.76
CA TYR A 629 23.61 16.70 -3.80
C TYR A 629 24.34 18.02 -3.57
N LYS A 630 24.77 18.28 -2.33
CA LYS A 630 25.63 19.39 -1.95
C LYS A 630 26.85 18.84 -1.25
N ASP A 631 28.02 19.27 -1.69
CA ASP A 631 29.26 18.89 -1.04
C ASP A 631 29.51 19.71 0.24
N SER A 632 30.66 19.50 0.89
CA SER A 632 31.04 20.21 2.12
C SER A 632 31.24 21.71 1.95
N HIS A 633 31.30 22.21 0.71
CA HIS A 633 31.44 23.62 0.36
C HIS A 633 30.16 24.24 -0.21
N ASP A 634 29.02 23.51 -0.05
CA ASP A 634 27.69 23.86 -0.59
C ASP A 634 27.64 23.93 -2.13
N VAL A 635 28.62 23.33 -2.82
CA VAL A 635 28.64 23.21 -4.29
C VAL A 635 27.63 22.13 -4.69
N LYS A 636 26.73 22.51 -5.60
CA LYS A 636 25.62 21.65 -6.02
C LYS A 636 26.01 20.73 -7.17
N LYS A 637 25.54 19.50 -7.10
CA LYS A 637 25.53 18.55 -8.21
C LYS A 637 24.10 18.01 -8.35
N TRP A 638 23.65 17.98 -9.58
CA TRP A 638 22.31 17.45 -9.89
C TRP A 638 22.39 16.25 -10.84
N LEU A 639 21.69 15.20 -10.49
CA LEU A 639 21.32 14.15 -11.44
C LEU A 639 19.94 14.51 -11.96
N VAL A 640 19.87 15.00 -13.20
CA VAL A 640 18.66 15.56 -13.81
C VAL A 640 18.02 14.52 -14.70
N ILE A 641 16.75 14.27 -14.50
CA ILE A 641 15.93 13.30 -15.26
C ILE A 641 14.87 14.10 -16.00
N ILE A 642 14.91 14.09 -17.31
CA ILE A 642 13.96 14.78 -18.18
C ILE A 642 13.26 13.73 -19.04
N ALA A 643 11.94 13.60 -18.90
CA ALA A 643 11.15 12.64 -19.69
C ALA A 643 10.00 13.33 -20.40
N ASN A 644 9.66 12.79 -21.55
CA ASN A 644 8.45 13.10 -22.30
C ASN A 644 7.50 11.89 -22.25
N PRO A 645 6.67 11.74 -21.23
CA PRO A 645 5.78 10.58 -21.11
C PRO A 645 4.51 10.72 -21.95
N THR A 646 4.64 11.24 -23.19
CA THR A 646 3.53 11.42 -24.13
C THR A 646 3.83 10.82 -25.50
N SER A 647 2.81 10.71 -26.34
CA SER A 647 2.92 10.18 -27.71
C SER A 647 3.43 11.20 -28.73
N LYS A 648 3.77 12.43 -28.32
CA LYS A 648 4.18 13.52 -29.20
C LYS A 648 5.62 13.92 -28.94
N THR A 649 6.30 14.43 -29.97
CA THR A 649 7.59 15.10 -29.78
C THR A 649 7.37 16.42 -29.03
N ALA A 650 8.16 16.67 -28.01
CA ALA A 650 8.08 17.88 -27.19
C ALA A 650 9.45 18.56 -27.08
N SER A 651 9.44 19.89 -27.04
CA SER A 651 10.65 20.70 -26.87
C SER A 651 10.45 21.71 -25.76
N ALA A 652 11.54 22.03 -25.05
CA ALA A 652 11.55 23.08 -24.04
C ALA A 652 12.95 23.64 -23.85
N THR A 653 13.03 24.89 -23.43
CA THR A 653 14.27 25.49 -22.90
C THR A 653 14.27 25.26 -21.38
N MET A 654 15.28 24.55 -20.90
CA MET A 654 15.49 24.24 -19.49
C MET A 654 16.34 25.37 -18.87
N THR A 655 15.78 26.18 -17.99
CA THR A 655 16.47 27.31 -17.33
C THR A 655 16.82 26.91 -15.90
N MET A 656 18.11 26.93 -15.57
CA MET A 656 18.64 26.51 -14.28
C MET A 656 18.78 27.69 -13.33
N SER A 657 18.61 27.43 -12.03
CA SER A 657 18.74 28.44 -10.97
C SER A 657 20.20 28.91 -10.72
N THR A 658 21.17 28.24 -11.31
CA THR A 658 22.60 28.57 -11.20
C THR A 658 23.35 28.09 -12.45
N THR A 659 24.56 28.66 -12.70
CA THR A 659 25.37 28.25 -13.86
C THR A 659 25.95 26.86 -13.65
N MET A 660 25.69 25.94 -14.58
CA MET A 660 26.09 24.54 -14.49
C MET A 660 26.92 24.11 -15.73
N ARG A 661 27.78 23.11 -15.51
CA ARG A 661 28.27 22.25 -16.59
C ARG A 661 27.28 21.12 -16.72
N VAL A 662 26.82 20.81 -17.92
CA VAL A 662 25.81 19.77 -18.16
C VAL A 662 26.36 18.70 -19.09
N ASN A 663 26.33 17.45 -18.65
CA ASN A 663 26.75 16.26 -19.40
C ASN A 663 25.54 15.34 -19.60
N ASP A 664 25.40 14.81 -20.80
CA ASP A 664 24.47 13.74 -21.09
C ASP A 664 25.13 12.41 -20.72
N GLU A 665 24.63 11.78 -19.65
CA GLU A 665 25.23 10.55 -19.14
C GLU A 665 24.88 9.31 -19.96
N ARG A 666 23.74 9.31 -20.65
CA ARG A 666 23.38 8.20 -21.54
C ARG A 666 24.21 8.21 -22.83
N GLU A 667 24.41 9.39 -23.40
CA GLU A 667 25.20 9.58 -24.64
C GLU A 667 26.68 9.84 -24.38
N ARG A 668 27.07 10.04 -23.10
CA ARG A 668 28.46 10.37 -22.67
C ARG A 668 29.06 11.56 -23.40
N LYS A 669 28.29 12.62 -23.56
CA LYS A 669 28.73 13.85 -24.24
C LYS A 669 28.46 15.09 -23.40
N ILE A 670 29.26 16.12 -23.57
CA ILE A 670 29.05 17.44 -22.97
C ILE A 670 27.92 18.13 -23.72
N VAL A 671 26.85 18.49 -23.03
CA VAL A 671 25.76 19.32 -23.55
C VAL A 671 26.18 20.79 -23.51
N SER A 672 26.74 21.22 -22.37
CA SER A 672 27.32 22.55 -22.21
C SER A 672 28.43 22.56 -21.16
N SER A 673 29.51 23.32 -21.43
CA SER A 673 30.61 23.50 -20.47
C SER A 673 30.29 24.53 -19.38
N ALA A 674 29.38 25.47 -19.66
CA ALA A 674 28.86 26.46 -18.70
C ALA A 674 27.61 27.12 -19.30
N CYS A 675 26.46 26.92 -18.68
CA CYS A 675 25.20 27.53 -19.10
C CYS A 675 24.24 27.75 -17.94
N ASP A 676 23.36 28.72 -18.13
CA ASP A 676 22.21 28.96 -17.27
C ASP A 676 20.94 28.37 -17.91
N SER A 677 21.01 27.98 -19.20
CA SER A 677 19.92 27.33 -19.91
C SER A 677 20.45 26.45 -21.06
N PHE A 678 19.63 25.47 -21.44
CA PHE A 678 19.86 24.62 -22.62
C PHE A 678 18.54 24.14 -23.18
N ASP A 679 18.50 23.87 -24.49
CA ASP A 679 17.32 23.37 -25.17
C ASP A 679 17.31 21.84 -25.20
N VAL A 680 16.12 21.27 -25.04
CA VAL A 680 15.87 19.84 -25.20
C VAL A 680 14.75 19.62 -26.21
N THR A 681 14.89 18.56 -26.99
CA THR A 681 13.81 18.03 -27.82
C THR A 681 13.77 16.52 -27.58
N LEU A 682 12.64 16.05 -27.08
CA LEU A 682 12.43 14.65 -26.75
C LEU A 682 11.40 14.04 -27.72
N ALA A 683 11.76 12.90 -28.28
CA ALA A 683 10.83 12.05 -28.97
C ALA A 683 9.73 11.52 -28.02
N PRO A 684 8.64 10.94 -28.54
CA PRO A 684 7.66 10.25 -27.71
C PRO A 684 8.32 9.27 -26.75
N CYS A 685 7.90 9.31 -25.47
CA CYS A 685 8.37 8.42 -24.40
C CYS A 685 9.89 8.40 -24.14
N GLN A 686 10.63 9.39 -24.65
CA GLN A 686 12.07 9.49 -24.44
C GLN A 686 12.41 10.01 -23.05
N THR A 687 13.48 9.44 -22.46
CA THR A 687 14.08 9.91 -21.20
C THR A 687 15.54 10.30 -21.41
N LEU A 688 15.91 11.51 -20.96
CA LEU A 688 17.29 12.00 -20.90
C LEU A 688 17.76 12.02 -19.45
N ILE A 689 19.03 11.72 -19.23
CA ILE A 689 19.66 11.73 -17.90
C ILE A 689 20.93 12.54 -17.98
N TYR A 690 20.98 13.65 -17.25
CA TYR A 690 22.08 14.59 -17.25
C TYR A 690 22.71 14.68 -15.86
N LEU A 691 24.02 14.78 -15.83
CA LEU A 691 24.78 15.22 -14.66
C LEU A 691 25.10 16.71 -14.83
N ALA A 692 24.68 17.50 -13.88
CA ALA A 692 24.94 18.94 -13.85
C ALA A 692 25.78 19.31 -12.62
N ASP A 693 26.98 19.89 -12.85
CA ASP A 693 27.90 20.35 -11.82
C ASP A 693 27.91 21.86 -11.76
N GLU A 694 27.68 22.43 -10.57
CA GLU A 694 27.71 23.87 -10.38
C GLU A 694 29.11 24.47 -10.63
N ILE A 695 29.15 25.53 -11.38
CA ILE A 695 30.40 26.30 -11.63
C ILE A 695 30.52 27.41 -10.60
N VAL A 696 31.38 27.17 -9.64
CA VAL A 696 31.75 28.22 -8.64
C VAL A 696 32.65 29.20 -9.33
N LYS A 697 32.22 30.46 -9.41
CA LYS A 697 32.98 31.59 -9.98
C LYS A 697 34.09 32.08 -9.04
#